data_6bd87acb83e30ed12f3f4811aaf0ad0c
#
_entry.id   6bd87acb83e30ed12f3f4811aaf0ad0c
#
_cell.length_a   1.000
_cell.length_b   1.000
_cell.length_c   1.000
_cell.angle_alpha   90.00
_cell.angle_beta   90.00
_cell.angle_gamma   90.00
#
_symmetry.space_group_name_H-M   'P 1'
#
loop_
_entity.id
_entity.type
_entity.pdbx_description
1 polymer ?
#
loop_
_entity_poly.entity_id
_entity_poly.type
_entity_poly.pdbx_seq_one_letter_code
_entity_poly.pdbx_strand_id
1 'polypeptide(L)'
;MQARHVSVITTLLTVLAIGSANADEFVSAFPKDVKRPWAGPEFWTNPMEDWQISGGRLEVIRSGGNRNVHVLTRHVGTEQGTLSMSVVLGRVDGGTSPRSAGFRVGIKSELGDYRSALFYGRGLDVGIAANGSLFIGTPSNRANTANVSDAEQVELHLSAEPAGEKYSVTLTAYKPGTDAKIAEVKQEVAGMQLVGSLALVNKYTQKTPAATPRAAGKGPRHWFRDWRISGTKVETNPERTFGPILWAMHTLSRGALRMTAQMPPLADTDTRTVRLQTKTKGNWKTISSDQIDRLACTATFRIDNWDAGRDVPYRIIYALKTAGGKIEEQFYTGTVRRDPVDRDLVVAAFTGNTDRGFPNARIVRNVGVHNPDMLIFTGDQIYEQVGGYGIHRAPVELATLNYLRKWYMWGWAFGDLMRDRVTLCFSDDHDVYQGNIWGNGGNATTMRDHARGGYAMPAKWVNMIQQTQTSHHPDPYDPTPIDQGISVYYGDMLYGRVSFALIEDRKFKSGPQGNVNYWRGRPDHVKDANFDPKSVDKKGLQLLGKRQLKFLGDWAKDWRGADIKTVVSQTIFCNLANYHGGNREFLVADLDANGWPQSGRQRALQAMRKGYAFHIAGDQHLPSIVHHGVDSFGDAGYSFCVPSIAAGYPRSWRADLEGRPVKNRRNPKLSNTGDYFDGLGNRMSVYAIGNPERRNRPGILNTLHDKSSGYGIVRFDKQKGDITIECWKLLVNVEQPQATDQFPGWPKTVNVIDNYGRKAVDFLPTLQVIGMTNPVVQVIDEANGEVVYTLRIRGDSFQPKVFRAGGSYTVKVGEQQPKKMQTFKNVRPDKAGVLKVAF
;
A
#
# COMPACT_ATOMS: atom_id res chain seq x y z
N MET A 1 -68.88 -15.29 -10.84
CA MET A 1 -68.71 -16.67 -10.35
C MET A 1 -67.24 -16.85 -10.05
N GLN A 2 -66.95 -16.87 -8.74
CA GLN A 2 -65.59 -17.02 -8.18
C GLN A 2 -65.24 -18.51 -8.11
N ALA A 3 -64.08 -18.92 -8.55
CA ALA A 3 -63.52 -20.22 -8.22
C ALA A 3 -62.25 -20.00 -7.37
N ARG A 4 -62.30 -20.41 -6.11
CA ARG A 4 -61.22 -20.39 -5.15
C ARG A 4 -60.36 -21.64 -5.42
N HIS A 5 -59.05 -21.46 -5.59
CA HIS A 5 -58.10 -22.56 -5.54
C HIS A 5 -57.49 -22.61 -4.12
N VAL A 6 -57.73 -23.74 -3.48
CA VAL A 6 -57.13 -24.14 -2.17
C VAL A 6 -55.83 -24.86 -2.49
N SER A 7 -54.67 -24.26 -2.08
CA SER A 7 -53.39 -24.95 -2.13
C SER A 7 -53.17 -25.68 -0.78
N VAL A 8 -53.00 -26.99 -0.90
CA VAL A 8 -52.63 -27.89 0.17
C VAL A 8 -51.10 -27.82 0.33
N ILE A 9 -50.65 -27.32 1.44
CA ILE A 9 -49.24 -27.35 1.81
C ILE A 9 -48.94 -28.67 2.48
N THR A 10 -48.19 -29.53 1.82
CA THR A 10 -47.67 -30.80 2.37
C THR A 10 -46.33 -30.46 3.06
N THR A 11 -46.33 -30.48 4.38
CA THR A 11 -45.14 -30.32 5.20
C THR A 11 -44.33 -31.63 5.19
N LEU A 12 -43.22 -31.68 4.46
CA LEU A 12 -42.26 -32.76 4.54
C LEU A 12 -41.37 -32.53 5.79
N LEU A 13 -41.54 -33.33 6.83
CA LEU A 13 -40.57 -33.42 7.92
C LEU A 13 -39.35 -34.19 7.41
N THR A 14 -38.29 -33.49 7.14
CA THR A 14 -36.98 -34.06 6.91
C THR A 14 -36.34 -34.28 8.30
N VAL A 15 -36.26 -35.51 8.73
CA VAL A 15 -35.44 -35.90 9.88
C VAL A 15 -33.98 -35.73 9.45
N LEU A 16 -33.33 -34.67 9.94
CA LEU A 16 -31.87 -34.54 9.87
C LEU A 16 -31.26 -35.62 10.80
N ALA A 17 -30.74 -36.66 10.20
CA ALA A 17 -29.78 -37.52 10.85
C ALA A 17 -28.51 -36.69 11.08
N ILE A 18 -28.24 -36.34 12.36
CA ILE A 18 -26.96 -35.78 12.78
C ILE A 18 -25.93 -36.90 12.66
N GLY A 19 -25.42 -37.12 11.48
CA GLY A 19 -24.21 -37.87 11.26
C GLY A 19 -23.08 -37.10 11.90
N SER A 20 -22.36 -37.71 12.86
CA SER A 20 -21.07 -37.18 13.32
C SER A 20 -20.16 -37.04 12.12
N ALA A 21 -20.00 -35.79 11.62
CA ALA A 21 -19.00 -35.51 10.62
C ALA A 21 -17.64 -35.79 11.28
N ASN A 22 -16.98 -36.86 10.84
CA ASN A 22 -15.54 -36.99 11.07
C ASN A 22 -14.90 -35.72 10.52
N ALA A 23 -14.34 -34.90 11.40
CA ALA A 23 -13.56 -33.73 10.99
C ALA A 23 -12.45 -34.25 10.07
N ASP A 24 -12.44 -33.78 8.82
CA ASP A 24 -11.41 -34.14 7.84
C ASP A 24 -10.03 -33.89 8.42
N GLU A 25 -9.24 -34.95 8.56
CA GLU A 25 -7.87 -34.85 9.05
C GLU A 25 -7.05 -34.01 8.08
N PHE A 26 -6.44 -32.94 8.57
CA PHE A 26 -5.44 -32.20 7.82
C PHE A 26 -4.10 -32.96 7.87
N VAL A 27 -3.46 -33.11 6.71
CA VAL A 27 -2.10 -33.67 6.59
C VAL A 27 -1.26 -32.77 5.70
N SER A 28 -0.18 -32.21 6.24
CA SER A 28 0.74 -31.43 5.43
C SER A 28 1.43 -32.30 4.39
N ALA A 29 1.45 -31.83 3.15
CA ALA A 29 2.07 -32.56 2.04
C ALA A 29 2.94 -31.61 1.22
N PHE A 30 4.24 -31.89 1.14
CA PHE A 30 5.20 -31.08 0.39
C PHE A 30 5.77 -31.87 -0.79
N PRO A 31 5.93 -31.23 -1.97
CA PRO A 31 6.56 -31.90 -3.12
C PRO A 31 8.02 -32.24 -2.82
N LYS A 32 8.46 -33.45 -3.20
CA LYS A 32 9.81 -33.95 -2.89
C LYS A 32 10.89 -33.34 -3.78
N ASP A 33 10.55 -33.02 -5.01
CA ASP A 33 11.46 -32.53 -6.05
C ASP A 33 11.42 -31.00 -6.23
N VAL A 34 10.86 -30.29 -5.27
CA VAL A 34 10.76 -28.82 -5.26
C VAL A 34 11.57 -28.27 -4.10
N LYS A 35 12.34 -27.20 -4.38
CA LYS A 35 13.06 -26.45 -3.35
C LYS A 35 12.69 -24.98 -3.47
N ARG A 36 11.91 -24.45 -2.54
CA ARG A 36 11.45 -23.05 -2.57
C ARG A 36 11.16 -22.49 -1.16
N PRO A 37 11.28 -21.16 -0.96
CA PRO A 37 10.97 -20.52 0.34
C PRO A 37 9.48 -20.55 0.70
N TRP A 38 8.60 -20.46 -0.29
CA TRP A 38 7.15 -20.47 -0.07
C TRP A 38 6.66 -21.89 0.20
N ALA A 39 6.01 -22.08 1.34
CA ALA A 39 5.59 -23.41 1.82
C ALA A 39 4.30 -23.95 1.17
N GLY A 40 3.57 -23.11 0.43
CA GLY A 40 2.28 -23.47 -0.19
C GLY A 40 1.14 -22.58 0.28
N PRO A 41 -0.04 -22.67 -0.38
CA PRO A 41 -1.15 -21.75 -0.15
C PRO A 41 -1.76 -21.84 1.26
N GLU A 42 -1.67 -22.98 1.91
CA GLU A 42 -2.23 -23.21 3.24
C GLU A 42 -1.31 -22.76 4.39
N PHE A 43 -0.12 -22.22 4.09
CA PHE A 43 0.89 -21.90 5.09
C PHE A 43 1.38 -20.46 5.01
N TRP A 44 1.66 -19.89 6.18
CA TRP A 44 2.45 -18.67 6.31
C TRP A 44 3.68 -18.92 7.15
N THR A 45 4.86 -18.58 6.63
CA THR A 45 6.15 -18.75 7.30
C THR A 45 6.69 -17.44 7.84
N ASN A 46 7.15 -17.45 9.08
CA ASN A 46 7.75 -16.29 9.75
C ASN A 46 9.21 -16.54 10.16
N PRO A 47 10.17 -15.76 9.58
CA PRO A 47 10.04 -15.02 8.33
C PRO A 47 10.26 -15.93 7.13
N MET A 48 9.65 -15.62 5.98
CA MET A 48 9.71 -16.44 4.77
C MET A 48 11.15 -16.75 4.32
N GLU A 49 12.04 -15.80 4.42
CA GLU A 49 13.44 -15.90 4.02
C GLU A 49 14.27 -16.90 4.84
N ASP A 50 13.77 -17.37 5.99
CA ASP A 50 14.46 -18.32 6.86
C ASP A 50 13.94 -19.78 6.73
N TRP A 51 12.96 -19.99 5.84
CA TRP A 51 12.34 -21.29 5.59
C TRP A 51 12.48 -21.74 4.14
N GLN A 52 12.40 -23.05 3.93
CA GLN A 52 12.22 -23.66 2.61
C GLN A 52 11.45 -24.97 2.71
N ILE A 53 10.78 -25.37 1.64
CA ILE A 53 10.44 -26.76 1.42
C ILE A 53 11.57 -27.42 0.63
N SER A 54 11.92 -28.66 0.98
CA SER A 54 12.97 -29.43 0.31
C SER A 54 12.83 -30.90 0.66
N GLY A 55 12.94 -31.78 -0.32
CA GLY A 55 12.89 -33.23 -0.08
C GLY A 55 11.59 -33.72 0.57
N GLY A 56 10.46 -33.07 0.31
CA GLY A 56 9.15 -33.42 0.88
C GLY A 56 8.94 -32.98 2.33
N ARG A 57 9.75 -32.05 2.84
CA ARG A 57 9.67 -31.54 4.20
C ARG A 57 9.89 -30.03 4.25
N LEU A 58 9.45 -29.42 5.35
CA LEU A 58 9.67 -28.02 5.65
C LEU A 58 10.93 -27.88 6.50
N GLU A 59 11.85 -26.99 6.12
CA GLU A 59 13.17 -26.83 6.75
C GLU A 59 13.45 -25.38 7.15
N VAL A 60 14.01 -25.20 8.35
CA VAL A 60 14.61 -23.92 8.75
C VAL A 60 16.01 -23.80 8.15
N ILE A 61 16.24 -22.80 7.31
CA ILE A 61 17.55 -22.57 6.70
C ILE A 61 18.42 -21.56 7.46
N ARG A 62 17.80 -20.69 8.29
CA ARG A 62 18.50 -19.77 9.19
C ARG A 62 17.88 -19.82 10.58
N SER A 63 18.68 -20.21 11.56
CA SER A 63 18.22 -20.28 12.94
C SER A 63 18.09 -18.90 13.58
N GLY A 64 17.03 -18.73 14.34
CA GLY A 64 16.73 -17.56 15.16
C GLY A 64 15.51 -17.82 16.04
N GLY A 65 15.29 -16.96 17.01
CA GLY A 65 14.13 -17.09 17.90
C GLY A 65 12.82 -16.99 17.13
N ASN A 66 11.84 -17.77 17.54
CA ASN A 66 10.44 -17.71 17.11
C ASN A 66 10.24 -17.88 15.57
N ARG A 67 11.08 -18.69 14.90
CA ARG A 67 10.78 -19.09 13.52
C ARG A 67 9.60 -20.02 13.58
N ASN A 68 8.53 -19.66 12.90
CA ASN A 68 7.27 -20.42 12.97
C ASN A 68 6.59 -20.51 11.60
N VAL A 69 5.76 -21.56 11.47
CA VAL A 69 4.92 -21.80 10.30
C VAL A 69 3.50 -21.99 10.78
N HIS A 70 2.60 -21.13 10.35
CA HIS A 70 1.19 -21.22 10.64
C HIS A 70 0.46 -21.99 9.54
N VAL A 71 -0.48 -22.85 9.93
CA VAL A 71 -1.51 -23.34 9.03
C VAL A 71 -2.64 -22.33 9.01
N LEU A 72 -3.07 -21.94 7.80
CA LEU A 72 -4.10 -20.91 7.63
C LEU A 72 -5.51 -21.50 7.64
N THR A 73 -5.65 -22.72 7.11
CA THR A 73 -6.95 -23.38 6.87
C THR A 73 -7.52 -24.13 8.07
N ARG A 74 -6.78 -24.19 9.19
CA ARG A 74 -7.21 -24.85 10.43
C ARG A 74 -7.13 -23.91 11.61
N HIS A 75 -8.16 -23.93 12.45
CA HIS A 75 -8.31 -23.06 13.61
C HIS A 75 -8.93 -23.85 14.76
N VAL A 76 -8.56 -23.59 16.00
CA VAL A 76 -9.21 -24.19 17.16
C VAL A 76 -10.34 -23.28 17.61
N GLY A 77 -11.57 -23.79 17.52
CA GLY A 77 -12.80 -23.06 17.85
C GLY A 77 -13.10 -22.95 19.35
N THR A 78 -14.18 -22.23 19.66
CA THR A 78 -14.66 -22.01 21.03
C THR A 78 -15.44 -23.20 21.57
N GLU A 79 -16.09 -23.98 20.69
CA GLU A 79 -16.91 -25.10 21.07
C GLU A 79 -16.11 -26.19 21.82
N GLN A 80 -16.78 -26.89 22.73
CA GLN A 80 -16.17 -28.01 23.44
C GLN A 80 -15.91 -29.17 22.45
N GLY A 81 -14.75 -29.78 22.54
CA GLY A 81 -14.35 -30.87 21.65
C GLY A 81 -12.90 -31.28 21.85
N THR A 82 -12.42 -32.21 21.05
CA THR A 82 -11.06 -32.74 21.10
C THR A 82 -10.13 -32.05 20.09
N LEU A 83 -8.85 -31.98 20.40
CA LEU A 83 -7.78 -31.59 19.47
C LEU A 83 -6.71 -32.69 19.49
N SER A 84 -6.30 -33.13 18.31
CA SER A 84 -5.14 -33.99 18.09
C SER A 84 -4.22 -33.39 17.04
N MET A 85 -2.92 -33.38 17.32
CA MET A 85 -1.90 -32.93 16.37
C MET A 85 -0.70 -33.87 16.45
N SER A 86 -0.08 -34.16 15.31
CA SER A 86 1.21 -34.85 15.30
C SER A 86 2.15 -34.23 14.25
N VAL A 87 3.46 -34.38 14.46
CA VAL A 87 4.50 -33.96 13.52
C VAL A 87 5.78 -34.75 13.73
N VAL A 88 6.40 -35.17 12.64
CA VAL A 88 7.75 -35.73 12.68
C VAL A 88 8.76 -34.60 12.49
N LEU A 89 9.76 -34.53 13.37
CA LEU A 89 10.80 -33.51 13.30
C LEU A 89 12.20 -34.09 13.60
N GLY A 90 13.20 -33.47 13.06
CA GLY A 90 14.62 -33.78 13.26
C GLY A 90 15.50 -32.60 12.97
N ARG A 91 16.83 -32.72 13.12
CA ARG A 91 17.77 -31.61 12.84
C ARG A 91 18.18 -31.59 11.37
N VAL A 92 18.23 -30.42 10.78
CA VAL A 92 18.75 -30.21 9.42
C VAL A 92 20.24 -30.54 9.36
N ASP A 93 20.99 -30.22 10.42
CA ASP A 93 22.44 -30.42 10.50
C ASP A 93 22.83 -31.86 10.94
N GLY A 94 21.83 -32.74 11.11
CA GLY A 94 22.03 -34.10 11.66
C GLY A 94 22.34 -34.12 13.16
N GLY A 95 22.67 -35.31 13.67
CA GLY A 95 22.99 -35.57 15.07
C GLY A 95 21.77 -35.75 15.97
N THR A 96 22.01 -36.17 17.20
CA THR A 96 20.99 -36.39 18.25
C THR A 96 20.52 -35.06 18.88
N SER A 97 19.49 -35.13 19.69
CA SER A 97 18.93 -34.00 20.46
C SER A 97 18.13 -32.96 19.66
N PRO A 98 16.91 -33.26 19.19
CA PRO A 98 15.94 -32.20 18.88
C PRO A 98 15.78 -31.27 20.10
N ARG A 99 15.92 -29.98 19.93
CA ARG A 99 15.83 -29.00 21.02
C ARG A 99 15.08 -27.74 20.57
N SER A 100 14.20 -27.22 21.45
CA SER A 100 13.47 -25.98 21.24
C SER A 100 12.65 -25.97 19.94
N ALA A 101 11.82 -27.00 19.77
CA ALA A 101 10.92 -27.14 18.63
C ALA A 101 9.62 -27.85 19.03
N GLY A 102 8.53 -27.64 18.28
CA GLY A 102 7.23 -28.27 18.48
C GLY A 102 6.10 -27.38 18.03
N PHE A 103 5.01 -27.30 18.82
CA PHE A 103 3.75 -26.64 18.50
C PHE A 103 3.57 -25.32 19.27
N ARG A 104 2.79 -24.41 18.68
CA ARG A 104 2.13 -23.31 19.36
C ARG A 104 0.65 -23.36 19.02
N VAL A 105 -0.21 -23.41 20.05
CA VAL A 105 -1.65 -23.62 19.95
C VAL A 105 -2.39 -22.40 20.48
N GLY A 106 -3.58 -22.13 19.94
CA GLY A 106 -4.44 -21.07 20.45
C GLY A 106 -3.89 -19.65 20.24
N ILE A 107 -3.26 -19.40 19.10
CA ILE A 107 -2.61 -18.13 18.81
C ILE A 107 -3.66 -17.07 18.52
N LYS A 108 -3.68 -15.99 19.32
CA LYS A 108 -4.60 -14.86 19.20
C LYS A 108 -3.86 -13.54 19.31
N SER A 109 -4.39 -12.51 18.63
CA SER A 109 -3.94 -11.11 18.74
C SER A 109 -5.05 -10.20 19.25
N GLU A 110 -4.70 -8.99 19.66
CA GLU A 110 -5.65 -7.96 20.13
C GLU A 110 -6.69 -7.60 19.05
N LEU A 111 -6.33 -7.67 17.76
CA LEU A 111 -7.22 -7.29 16.67
C LEU A 111 -8.29 -8.35 16.34
N GLY A 112 -8.19 -9.56 16.88
CA GLY A 112 -9.14 -10.64 16.65
C GLY A 112 -9.14 -11.22 15.22
N ASP A 113 -8.28 -10.77 14.33
CA ASP A 113 -8.11 -11.27 12.96
C ASP A 113 -7.00 -12.35 12.94
N TYR A 114 -7.27 -13.50 12.31
CA TYR A 114 -6.30 -14.59 12.23
C TYR A 114 -4.99 -14.17 11.55
N ARG A 115 -5.04 -13.27 10.56
CA ARG A 115 -3.85 -12.73 9.87
C ARG A 115 -2.99 -11.89 10.82
N SER A 116 -3.62 -11.07 11.67
CA SER A 116 -2.93 -10.31 12.71
C SER A 116 -2.26 -11.22 13.73
N ALA A 117 -2.88 -12.38 14.03
CA ALA A 117 -2.32 -13.35 14.96
C ALA A 117 -0.98 -13.93 14.49
N LEU A 118 -0.71 -13.97 13.19
CA LEU A 118 0.57 -14.44 12.63
C LEU A 118 1.77 -13.60 13.10
N PHE A 119 1.55 -12.32 13.42
CA PHE A 119 2.61 -11.35 13.75
C PHE A 119 2.57 -10.89 15.21
N TYR A 120 1.39 -10.69 15.76
CA TYR A 120 1.18 -10.16 17.10
C TYR A 120 0.59 -11.17 18.06
N GLY A 121 0.26 -12.37 17.57
CA GLY A 121 -0.39 -13.39 18.34
C GLY A 121 0.50 -14.03 19.41
N ARG A 122 -0.13 -14.45 20.49
CA ARG A 122 0.43 -15.30 21.54
C ARG A 122 -0.43 -16.52 21.70
N GLY A 123 0.20 -17.64 22.03
CA GLY A 123 -0.45 -18.92 22.23
C GLY A 123 0.26 -19.76 23.26
N LEU A 124 -0.26 -20.96 23.50
CA LEU A 124 0.31 -21.97 24.37
C LEU A 124 1.43 -22.71 23.65
N ASP A 125 2.67 -22.61 24.14
CA ASP A 125 3.80 -23.35 23.62
C ASP A 125 3.80 -24.79 24.14
N VAL A 126 3.97 -25.78 23.25
CA VAL A 126 3.97 -27.19 23.58
C VAL A 126 5.03 -27.91 22.75
N GLY A 127 6.04 -28.51 23.38
CA GLY A 127 7.11 -29.15 22.61
C GLY A 127 8.34 -29.52 23.39
N ILE A 128 9.49 -29.40 22.77
CA ILE A 128 10.80 -29.76 23.30
C ILE A 128 11.53 -28.50 23.72
N ALA A 129 11.99 -28.41 24.96
CA ALA A 129 12.79 -27.32 25.50
C ALA A 129 14.25 -27.40 25.02
N ALA A 130 15.06 -26.36 25.30
CA ALA A 130 16.46 -26.29 24.89
C ALA A 130 17.36 -27.40 25.46
N ASN A 131 16.98 -28.00 26.57
CA ASN A 131 17.67 -29.12 27.21
C ASN A 131 17.16 -30.52 26.78
N GLY A 132 16.21 -30.59 25.84
CA GLY A 132 15.59 -31.82 25.34
C GLY A 132 14.38 -32.30 26.15
N SER A 133 13.98 -31.62 27.23
CA SER A 133 12.80 -31.99 28.01
C SER A 133 11.52 -31.57 27.29
N LEU A 134 10.47 -32.44 27.40
CA LEU A 134 9.12 -32.08 26.96
C LEU A 134 8.50 -31.04 27.90
N PHE A 135 7.66 -30.15 27.35
CA PHE A 135 6.97 -29.16 28.16
C PHE A 135 5.63 -28.75 27.53
N ILE A 136 4.72 -28.25 28.40
CA ILE A 136 3.46 -27.59 28.05
C ILE A 136 3.49 -26.24 28.79
N GLY A 137 3.27 -25.12 28.07
CA GLY A 137 3.32 -23.75 28.61
C GLY A 137 4.70 -23.12 28.50
N THR A 138 5.33 -22.75 29.60
CA THR A 138 6.64 -22.08 29.58
C THR A 138 7.77 -23.08 29.54
N PRO A 139 8.69 -22.99 28.55
CA PRO A 139 9.86 -23.87 28.52
C PRO A 139 10.69 -23.73 29.79
N SER A 140 11.02 -24.83 30.44
CA SER A 140 11.91 -24.87 31.62
C SER A 140 13.25 -25.47 31.26
N ASN A 141 14.34 -24.91 31.79
CA ASN A 141 15.66 -25.48 31.70
C ASN A 141 15.95 -26.51 32.82
N ARG A 142 14.98 -26.75 33.70
CA ARG A 142 15.10 -27.84 34.69
C ARG A 142 14.94 -29.17 33.99
N ALA A 143 15.87 -30.08 34.22
CA ALA A 143 15.78 -31.45 33.73
C ALA A 143 14.52 -32.09 34.33
N ASN A 144 13.73 -32.78 33.51
CA ASN A 144 12.68 -33.67 33.93
C ASN A 144 12.93 -35.05 33.29
N THR A 145 12.20 -36.06 33.75
CA THR A 145 12.34 -37.42 33.25
C THR A 145 11.81 -37.60 31.84
N ALA A 146 10.95 -36.70 31.39
CA ALA A 146 10.40 -36.67 30.04
C ALA A 146 11.39 -35.95 29.10
N ASN A 147 12.39 -36.64 28.57
CA ASN A 147 13.47 -36.12 27.79
C ASN A 147 13.73 -36.89 26.50
N VAL A 148 14.08 -36.20 25.43
CA VAL A 148 14.33 -36.77 24.11
C VAL A 148 15.75 -36.46 23.59
N SER A 149 16.69 -36.14 24.50
CA SER A 149 18.04 -35.65 24.13
C SER A 149 18.82 -36.63 23.25
N ASP A 150 18.59 -37.92 23.35
CA ASP A 150 19.32 -38.98 22.65
C ASP A 150 18.67 -39.39 21.33
N ALA A 151 17.46 -38.83 21.02
CA ALA A 151 16.76 -39.15 19.79
C ALA A 151 17.29 -38.32 18.62
N GLU A 152 17.55 -38.91 17.49
CA GLU A 152 17.90 -38.23 16.23
C GLU A 152 16.67 -37.57 15.61
N GLN A 153 15.55 -38.26 15.63
CA GLN A 153 14.26 -37.82 15.16
C GLN A 153 13.18 -38.20 16.18
N VAL A 154 12.14 -37.39 16.26
CA VAL A 154 11.00 -37.70 17.11
C VAL A 154 9.70 -37.43 16.37
N GLU A 155 8.66 -38.21 16.73
CA GLU A 155 7.30 -37.90 16.36
C GLU A 155 6.58 -37.38 17.60
N LEU A 156 6.19 -36.11 17.57
CA LEU A 156 5.43 -35.46 18.64
C LEU A 156 3.93 -35.65 18.42
N HIS A 157 3.22 -36.14 19.43
CA HIS A 157 1.77 -36.20 19.48
C HIS A 157 1.26 -35.31 20.59
N LEU A 158 0.39 -34.38 20.25
CA LEU A 158 -0.35 -33.53 21.16
C LEU A 158 -1.83 -33.98 21.14
N SER A 159 -2.38 -34.26 22.26
CA SER A 159 -3.84 -34.43 22.46
C SER A 159 -4.35 -33.45 23.49
N ALA A 160 -5.58 -32.94 23.29
CA ALA A 160 -6.29 -32.14 24.27
C ALA A 160 -7.74 -32.61 24.34
N GLU A 161 -8.13 -33.04 25.51
CA GLU A 161 -9.45 -33.59 25.79
C GLU A 161 -10.15 -32.80 26.90
N PRO A 162 -11.48 -32.62 26.83
CA PRO A 162 -12.23 -31.95 27.89
C PRO A 162 -12.05 -32.66 29.23
N ALA A 163 -11.80 -31.94 30.31
CA ALA A 163 -11.67 -32.40 31.68
C ALA A 163 -12.43 -31.42 32.61
N GLY A 164 -13.76 -31.54 32.63
CA GLY A 164 -14.63 -30.57 33.28
C GLY A 164 -14.59 -29.21 32.61
N GLU A 165 -14.28 -28.15 33.36
CA GLU A 165 -14.11 -26.77 32.84
C GLU A 165 -12.74 -26.55 32.18
N LYS A 166 -11.82 -27.49 32.31
CA LYS A 166 -10.46 -27.41 31.73
C LYS A 166 -10.30 -28.41 30.60
N TYR A 167 -9.09 -28.47 30.08
CA TYR A 167 -8.62 -29.46 29.13
C TYR A 167 -7.40 -30.19 29.69
N SER A 168 -7.41 -31.51 29.60
CA SER A 168 -6.24 -32.33 29.82
C SER A 168 -5.41 -32.35 28.55
N VAL A 169 -4.25 -31.69 28.55
CA VAL A 169 -3.32 -31.64 27.42
C VAL A 169 -2.20 -32.63 27.68
N THR A 170 -1.96 -33.51 26.72
CA THR A 170 -0.89 -34.52 26.79
C THR A 170 0.03 -34.31 25.57
N LEU A 171 1.33 -34.23 25.83
CA LEU A 171 2.36 -34.26 24.79
C LEU A 171 3.20 -35.55 24.97
N THR A 172 3.19 -36.39 23.93
CA THR A 172 3.95 -37.64 23.89
C THR A 172 4.95 -37.57 22.73
N ALA A 173 6.16 -38.03 22.97
CA ALA A 173 7.19 -38.22 21.94
C ALA A 173 7.35 -39.73 21.67
N TYR A 174 7.32 -40.07 20.39
CA TYR A 174 7.51 -41.46 19.91
C TYR A 174 8.74 -41.52 18.99
N LYS A 175 9.28 -42.75 18.84
CA LYS A 175 10.19 -43.08 17.75
C LYS A 175 9.39 -43.05 16.43
N PRO A 176 9.77 -42.23 15.40
CA PRO A 176 8.96 -42.07 14.22
C PRO A 176 8.58 -43.36 13.52
N GLY A 177 7.28 -43.48 13.17
CA GLY A 177 6.72 -44.64 12.49
C GLY A 177 6.60 -45.90 13.36
N THR A 178 6.65 -45.76 14.69
CA THR A 178 6.49 -46.86 15.64
C THR A 178 5.66 -46.41 16.83
N ASP A 179 5.11 -47.35 17.62
CA ASP A 179 4.40 -47.08 18.89
C ASP A 179 5.36 -46.97 20.09
N ALA A 180 6.67 -46.95 19.86
CA ALA A 180 7.68 -46.88 20.92
C ALA A 180 7.71 -45.47 21.53
N LYS A 181 7.06 -45.32 22.69
CA LYS A 181 7.03 -44.08 23.48
C LYS A 181 8.41 -43.80 24.06
N ILE A 182 8.93 -42.61 23.85
CA ILE A 182 10.19 -42.10 24.39
C ILE A 182 9.92 -41.31 25.69
N ALA A 183 8.98 -40.39 25.66
CA ALA A 183 8.69 -39.48 26.77
C ALA A 183 7.25 -38.96 26.68
N GLU A 184 6.73 -38.51 27.82
CA GLU A 184 5.38 -37.97 27.92
C GLU A 184 5.29 -36.91 29.01
N VAL A 185 4.49 -35.87 28.80
CA VAL A 185 4.14 -34.85 29.79
C VAL A 185 2.67 -34.53 29.64
N LYS A 186 1.99 -34.29 30.79
CA LYS A 186 0.57 -33.97 30.85
C LYS A 186 0.33 -32.78 31.75
N GLN A 187 -0.60 -31.89 31.34
CA GLN A 187 -0.98 -30.71 32.10
C GLN A 187 -2.41 -30.29 31.82
N GLU A 188 -3.10 -29.82 32.84
CA GLU A 188 -4.41 -29.16 32.66
C GLU A 188 -4.22 -27.69 32.24
N VAL A 189 -5.04 -27.27 31.28
CA VAL A 189 -5.06 -25.88 30.79
C VAL A 189 -6.49 -25.37 30.67
N ALA A 190 -6.70 -24.05 30.72
CA ALA A 190 -7.99 -23.47 30.46
C ALA A 190 -8.37 -23.62 28.97
N GLY A 191 -9.62 -23.99 28.68
CA GLY A 191 -10.07 -24.24 27.30
C GLY A 191 -9.81 -23.05 26.34
N MET A 192 -9.92 -21.83 26.85
CA MET A 192 -9.64 -20.58 26.06
C MET A 192 -8.17 -20.40 25.66
N GLN A 193 -7.23 -21.10 26.31
CA GLN A 193 -5.81 -21.09 25.89
C GLN A 193 -5.57 -21.90 24.61
N LEU A 194 -6.48 -22.81 24.26
CA LEU A 194 -6.40 -23.62 23.04
C LEU A 194 -7.04 -22.95 21.84
N VAL A 195 -7.97 -21.98 22.05
CA VAL A 195 -8.75 -21.32 21.00
C VAL A 195 -7.85 -20.37 20.21
N GLY A 196 -7.77 -20.53 18.89
CA GLY A 196 -6.98 -19.68 18.01
C GLY A 196 -6.26 -20.43 16.90
N SER A 197 -5.29 -19.76 16.25
CA SER A 197 -4.48 -20.32 15.17
C SER A 197 -3.45 -21.31 15.70
N LEU A 198 -2.89 -22.12 14.78
CA LEU A 198 -1.94 -23.19 15.06
C LEU A 198 -0.63 -22.95 14.31
N ALA A 199 0.51 -23.28 14.94
CA ALA A 199 1.82 -23.17 14.31
C ALA A 199 2.81 -24.24 14.75
N LEU A 200 3.74 -24.58 13.87
CA LEU A 200 5.02 -25.23 14.22
C LEU A 200 6.05 -24.14 14.58
N VAL A 201 6.88 -24.41 15.57
CA VAL A 201 7.88 -23.46 16.06
C VAL A 201 9.27 -24.07 16.08
N ASN A 202 10.24 -23.34 15.56
CA ASN A 202 11.66 -23.56 15.78
C ASN A 202 12.22 -22.47 16.69
N LYS A 203 12.78 -22.85 17.82
CA LYS A 203 13.39 -22.00 18.84
C LYS A 203 12.39 -21.02 19.50
N TYR A 204 11.71 -21.54 20.53
CA TYR A 204 10.77 -20.78 21.34
C TYR A 204 11.35 -19.51 21.94
N THR A 205 10.54 -18.47 22.03
CA THR A 205 10.81 -17.21 22.72
C THR A 205 9.51 -16.56 23.15
N GLN A 206 9.55 -15.80 24.23
CA GLN A 206 8.39 -15.03 24.73
C GLN A 206 8.00 -13.84 23.84
N LYS A 207 8.83 -13.50 22.84
CA LYS A 207 8.54 -12.41 21.87
C LYS A 207 7.52 -12.88 20.85
N THR A 208 6.66 -11.95 20.40
CA THR A 208 5.85 -12.15 19.19
C THR A 208 6.74 -12.07 17.93
N PRO A 209 6.30 -12.57 16.77
CA PRO A 209 7.01 -12.40 15.50
C PRO A 209 7.42 -10.95 15.24
N ALA A 210 6.51 -9.99 15.37
CA ALA A 210 6.78 -8.57 15.15
C ALA A 210 7.87 -7.97 16.07
N ALA A 211 8.08 -8.55 17.26
CA ALA A 211 9.12 -8.12 18.19
C ALA A 211 10.42 -8.94 18.11
N THR A 212 10.50 -9.90 17.18
CA THR A 212 11.66 -10.81 17.07
C THR A 212 12.76 -10.15 16.22
N PRO A 213 14.01 -10.15 16.70
CA PRO A 213 15.12 -9.58 15.93
C PRO A 213 15.56 -10.50 14.79
N ARG A 214 16.39 -9.93 13.92
CA ARG A 214 17.07 -10.67 12.85
C ARG A 214 17.79 -11.91 13.39
N ALA A 215 17.86 -12.96 12.57
CA ALA A 215 18.59 -14.19 12.91
C ALA A 215 20.07 -13.90 13.19
N ALA A 216 20.55 -14.45 14.29
CA ALA A 216 21.98 -14.44 14.58
C ALA A 216 22.76 -15.54 13.81
N GLY A 217 22.05 -16.40 13.08
CA GLY A 217 22.63 -17.51 12.31
C GLY A 217 23.11 -18.70 13.14
N LYS A 218 23.12 -18.58 14.47
CA LYS A 218 23.59 -19.63 15.39
C LYS A 218 22.41 -20.32 16.09
N GLY A 219 22.46 -21.64 16.21
CA GLY A 219 21.47 -22.44 16.93
C GLY A 219 20.88 -23.58 16.08
N PRO A 220 20.04 -24.41 16.66
CA PRO A 220 19.47 -25.57 15.99
C PRO A 220 18.54 -25.15 14.84
N ARG A 221 18.62 -25.90 13.75
CA ARG A 221 17.71 -25.82 12.61
C ARG A 221 16.96 -27.13 12.52
N HIS A 222 15.61 -27.06 12.52
CA HIS A 222 14.80 -28.26 12.43
C HIS A 222 14.11 -28.33 11.07
N TRP A 223 13.83 -29.56 10.67
CA TRP A 223 12.89 -29.88 9.61
C TRP A 223 11.65 -30.53 10.21
N PHE A 224 10.50 -30.39 9.50
CA PHE A 224 9.19 -30.89 9.90
C PHE A 224 8.53 -31.58 8.70
N ARG A 225 7.86 -32.72 8.93
CA ARG A 225 7.04 -33.40 7.94
C ARG A 225 5.85 -34.10 8.59
N ASP A 226 4.91 -34.50 7.78
CA ASP A 226 3.71 -35.24 8.19
C ASP A 226 2.96 -34.55 9.36
N TRP A 227 2.85 -33.20 9.29
CA TRP A 227 2.05 -32.45 10.27
C TRP A 227 0.58 -32.79 10.07
N ARG A 228 -0.05 -33.45 11.09
CA ARG A 228 -1.45 -33.82 11.12
C ARG A 228 -2.19 -32.97 12.12
N ILE A 229 -3.47 -32.67 11.82
CA ILE A 229 -4.36 -31.91 12.71
C ILE A 229 -5.77 -32.51 12.55
N SER A 230 -6.39 -32.88 13.66
CA SER A 230 -7.75 -33.41 13.69
C SER A 230 -8.43 -33.13 15.03
N GLY A 231 -9.68 -33.48 15.15
CA GLY A 231 -10.48 -33.38 16.37
C GLY A 231 -11.70 -32.48 16.19
N THR A 232 -12.70 -32.71 17.05
CA THR A 232 -14.01 -32.02 16.94
C THR A 232 -13.96 -30.54 17.31
N LYS A 233 -12.88 -30.05 17.92
CA LYS A 233 -12.63 -28.67 18.25
C LYS A 233 -11.96 -27.90 17.10
N VAL A 234 -11.54 -28.61 16.03
CA VAL A 234 -10.85 -28.00 14.90
C VAL A 234 -11.85 -27.53 13.85
N GLU A 235 -11.82 -26.26 13.55
CA GLU A 235 -12.58 -25.63 12.46
C GLU A 235 -11.77 -25.64 11.17
N THR A 236 -12.41 -25.97 10.05
CA THR A 236 -11.83 -25.94 8.70
C THR A 236 -12.31 -24.69 7.95
N ASN A 237 -11.36 -23.93 7.43
CA ASN A 237 -11.58 -22.67 6.69
C ASN A 237 -10.81 -22.73 5.36
N PRO A 238 -11.31 -23.45 4.36
CA PRO A 238 -10.58 -23.69 3.10
C PRO A 238 -10.30 -22.43 2.29
N GLU A 239 -11.08 -21.37 2.52
CA GLU A 239 -10.91 -20.08 1.88
C GLU A 239 -9.71 -19.29 2.44
N ARG A 240 -9.17 -19.64 3.61
CA ARG A 240 -8.03 -18.97 4.23
C ARG A 240 -6.71 -19.43 3.64
N THR A 241 -6.56 -19.30 2.33
CA THR A 241 -5.32 -19.59 1.61
C THR A 241 -4.64 -18.32 1.13
N PHE A 242 -3.34 -18.36 0.87
CA PHE A 242 -2.58 -17.26 0.34
C PHE A 242 -1.63 -17.71 -0.78
N GLY A 243 -2.05 -17.51 -2.01
CA GLY A 243 -1.31 -17.90 -3.21
C GLY A 243 -1.83 -19.18 -3.88
N PRO A 244 -1.17 -19.61 -4.96
CA PRO A 244 0.06 -19.10 -5.59
C PRO A 244 -0.10 -17.78 -6.35
N ILE A 245 -1.29 -17.34 -6.71
CA ILE A 245 -1.53 -16.01 -7.25
C ILE A 245 -2.00 -15.17 -6.07
N LEU A 246 -1.11 -14.33 -5.54
CA LEU A 246 -1.33 -13.65 -4.26
C LEU A 246 -2.37 -12.53 -4.40
N TRP A 247 -2.23 -11.68 -5.40
CA TRP A 247 -3.18 -10.66 -5.87
C TRP A 247 -2.80 -10.17 -7.25
N ALA A 248 -3.65 -9.31 -7.82
CA ALA A 248 -3.34 -8.58 -9.05
C ALA A 248 -3.71 -7.10 -8.90
N MET A 249 -2.95 -6.25 -9.57
CA MET A 249 -3.21 -4.81 -9.74
C MET A 249 -3.32 -4.50 -11.22
N HIS A 250 -4.14 -3.52 -11.58
CA HIS A 250 -4.28 -3.11 -12.97
C HIS A 250 -4.51 -1.61 -13.12
N THR A 251 -4.15 -1.09 -14.29
CA THR A 251 -4.54 0.23 -14.78
C THR A 251 -5.26 0.09 -16.12
N LEU A 252 -6.15 1.04 -16.37
CA LEU A 252 -6.89 1.18 -17.64
C LEU A 252 -6.72 2.64 -18.09
N SER A 253 -6.10 2.83 -19.25
CA SER A 253 -5.85 4.16 -19.78
C SER A 253 -5.86 4.15 -21.29
N ARG A 254 -6.62 5.05 -21.92
CA ARG A 254 -6.67 5.23 -23.37
C ARG A 254 -6.89 3.92 -24.17
N GLY A 255 -7.72 3.03 -23.63
CA GLY A 255 -8.02 1.74 -24.25
C GLY A 255 -6.91 0.69 -24.10
N ALA A 256 -5.95 0.88 -23.23
CA ALA A 256 -4.93 -0.11 -22.88
C ALA A 256 -5.10 -0.58 -21.42
N LEU A 257 -5.16 -1.89 -21.22
CA LEU A 257 -5.09 -2.55 -19.92
C LEU A 257 -3.66 -2.97 -19.64
N ARG A 258 -3.16 -2.62 -18.47
CA ARG A 258 -1.93 -3.15 -17.88
C ARG A 258 -2.29 -3.87 -16.60
N MET A 259 -1.84 -5.10 -16.42
CA MET A 259 -2.13 -5.88 -15.21
C MET A 259 -0.88 -6.63 -14.75
N THR A 260 -0.60 -6.58 -13.45
CA THR A 260 0.48 -7.33 -12.82
C THR A 260 -0.08 -8.27 -11.77
N ALA A 261 0.24 -9.56 -11.91
CA ALA A 261 -0.01 -10.58 -10.90
C ALA A 261 1.23 -10.74 -10.02
N GLN A 262 1.05 -10.69 -8.70
CA GLN A 262 2.09 -11.00 -7.74
C GLN A 262 2.06 -12.49 -7.41
N MET A 263 3.19 -13.15 -7.56
CA MET A 263 3.41 -14.56 -7.25
C MET A 263 4.34 -14.72 -6.06
N PRO A 264 4.37 -15.87 -5.35
CA PRO A 264 5.37 -16.16 -4.36
C PRO A 264 6.71 -16.55 -5.02
N PRO A 265 7.82 -16.62 -4.27
CA PRO A 265 9.07 -17.13 -4.77
C PRO A 265 8.96 -18.64 -5.03
N LEU A 266 9.07 -19.01 -6.30
CA LEU A 266 8.91 -20.37 -6.82
C LEU A 266 10.27 -21.06 -6.99
N ALA A 267 10.24 -22.40 -7.09
CA ALA A 267 11.43 -23.18 -7.41
C ALA A 267 11.84 -23.04 -8.90
N ASP A 268 13.07 -23.38 -9.21
CA ASP A 268 13.52 -23.44 -10.61
C ASP A 268 12.80 -24.56 -11.41
N THR A 269 12.31 -25.58 -10.71
CA THR A 269 11.54 -26.69 -11.28
C THR A 269 10.03 -26.41 -11.41
N ASP A 270 9.53 -25.32 -10.83
CA ASP A 270 8.15 -24.89 -11.01
C ASP A 270 7.97 -24.22 -12.39
N THR A 271 6.78 -24.33 -12.98
CA THR A 271 6.46 -23.57 -14.20
C THR A 271 6.53 -22.07 -13.92
N ARG A 272 6.95 -21.31 -14.93
CA ARG A 272 7.00 -19.86 -14.85
C ARG A 272 5.88 -19.15 -15.61
N THR A 273 5.08 -19.90 -16.36
CA THR A 273 4.05 -19.33 -17.20
C THR A 273 2.77 -19.03 -16.41
N VAL A 274 2.32 -17.80 -16.45
CA VAL A 274 1.02 -17.35 -15.95
C VAL A 274 0.16 -16.93 -17.13
N ARG A 275 -1.12 -17.27 -17.11
CA ARG A 275 -2.07 -16.95 -18.18
C ARG A 275 -3.16 -16.01 -17.68
N LEU A 276 -3.50 -15.01 -18.49
CA LEU A 276 -4.65 -14.14 -18.28
C LEU A 276 -5.77 -14.57 -19.23
N GLN A 277 -6.96 -14.81 -18.68
CA GLN A 277 -8.18 -15.10 -19.41
C GLN A 277 -9.27 -14.09 -19.13
N THR A 278 -10.11 -13.83 -20.12
CA THR A 278 -11.35 -13.08 -19.96
C THR A 278 -12.55 -13.93 -20.34
N LYS A 279 -13.71 -13.61 -19.75
CA LYS A 279 -14.97 -14.32 -20.03
C LYS A 279 -15.71 -13.59 -21.15
N THR A 280 -15.89 -14.26 -22.29
CA THR A 280 -16.60 -13.72 -23.45
C THR A 280 -17.71 -14.70 -23.87
N LYS A 281 -18.96 -14.23 -23.95
CA LYS A 281 -20.16 -15.07 -24.28
C LYS A 281 -20.23 -16.36 -23.45
N GLY A 282 -19.93 -16.24 -22.14
CA GLY A 282 -19.97 -17.39 -21.20
C GLY A 282 -18.68 -18.23 -21.14
N ASN A 283 -17.78 -18.14 -22.11
CA ASN A 283 -16.58 -18.96 -22.22
C ASN A 283 -15.31 -18.17 -21.78
N TRP A 284 -14.39 -18.86 -21.13
CA TRP A 284 -13.08 -18.33 -20.79
C TRP A 284 -12.13 -18.48 -21.98
N LYS A 285 -11.46 -17.38 -22.34
CA LYS A 285 -10.47 -17.34 -23.42
C LYS A 285 -9.16 -16.75 -22.89
N THR A 286 -8.04 -17.44 -23.12
CA THR A 286 -6.70 -16.87 -22.86
C THR A 286 -6.45 -15.72 -23.84
N ILE A 287 -6.16 -14.55 -23.30
CA ILE A 287 -5.87 -13.34 -24.08
C ILE A 287 -4.40 -12.92 -23.99
N SER A 288 -3.69 -13.35 -22.94
CA SER A 288 -2.27 -13.11 -22.77
C SER A 288 -1.63 -14.17 -21.88
N SER A 289 -0.32 -14.30 -21.96
CA SER A 289 0.52 -15.07 -21.04
C SER A 289 1.84 -14.35 -20.84
N ASP A 290 2.41 -14.51 -19.65
CA ASP A 290 3.72 -13.95 -19.31
C ASP A 290 4.52 -14.90 -18.44
N GLN A 291 5.84 -14.67 -18.35
CA GLN A 291 6.77 -15.43 -17.53
C GLN A 291 6.99 -14.70 -16.20
N ILE A 292 6.93 -15.43 -15.11
CA ILE A 292 7.20 -14.88 -13.78
C ILE A 292 8.65 -14.39 -13.70
N ASP A 293 8.84 -13.11 -13.41
CA ASP A 293 10.15 -12.55 -13.12
C ASP A 293 10.81 -13.26 -11.92
N ARG A 294 12.09 -13.55 -12.02
CA ARG A 294 12.80 -14.36 -11.00
C ARG A 294 13.02 -13.60 -9.69
N LEU A 295 13.12 -12.28 -9.74
CA LEU A 295 13.43 -11.47 -8.56
C LEU A 295 12.18 -10.83 -7.97
N ALA A 296 11.39 -10.14 -8.79
CA ALA A 296 10.15 -9.49 -8.38
C ALA A 296 9.00 -10.48 -8.13
N CYS A 297 9.09 -11.70 -8.63
CA CYS A 297 8.03 -12.70 -8.60
C CYS A 297 6.71 -12.16 -9.17
N THR A 298 6.77 -11.42 -10.28
CA THR A 298 5.61 -10.84 -10.95
C THR A 298 5.44 -11.38 -12.36
N ALA A 299 4.19 -11.47 -12.83
CA ALA A 299 3.84 -11.63 -14.25
C ALA A 299 3.02 -10.43 -14.68
N THR A 300 3.39 -9.79 -15.79
CA THR A 300 2.80 -8.53 -16.25
C THR A 300 2.16 -8.71 -17.63
N PHE A 301 0.87 -8.36 -17.73
CA PHE A 301 0.10 -8.46 -18.95
C PHE A 301 -0.16 -7.08 -19.53
N ARG A 302 0.03 -6.94 -20.84
CA ARG A 302 -0.29 -5.75 -21.62
C ARG A 302 -1.31 -6.11 -22.69
N ILE A 303 -2.47 -5.45 -22.66
CA ILE A 303 -3.53 -5.62 -23.64
C ILE A 303 -3.83 -4.25 -24.24
N ASP A 304 -3.38 -4.04 -25.45
CA ASP A 304 -3.75 -2.86 -26.23
C ASP A 304 -5.14 -3.09 -26.88
N ASN A 305 -5.87 -2.03 -27.16
CA ASN A 305 -7.24 -2.09 -27.69
C ASN A 305 -8.25 -2.82 -26.76
N TRP A 306 -8.15 -2.57 -25.45
CA TRP A 306 -9.10 -3.06 -24.48
C TRP A 306 -10.45 -2.37 -24.62
N ASP A 307 -11.55 -3.14 -24.61
CA ASP A 307 -12.91 -2.59 -24.55
C ASP A 307 -13.20 -2.05 -23.13
N ALA A 308 -12.95 -0.75 -22.95
CA ALA A 308 -13.14 -0.05 -21.67
C ALA A 308 -14.62 0.34 -21.42
N GLY A 309 -15.53 0.09 -22.38
CA GLY A 309 -16.94 0.48 -22.28
C GLY A 309 -17.81 -0.44 -21.43
N ARG A 310 -17.30 -1.58 -20.98
CA ARG A 310 -18.04 -2.58 -20.19
C ARG A 310 -17.19 -3.23 -19.12
N ASP A 311 -17.86 -3.82 -18.15
CA ASP A 311 -17.22 -4.68 -17.16
C ASP A 311 -16.80 -6.00 -17.80
N VAL A 312 -15.56 -6.43 -17.58
CA VAL A 312 -15.00 -7.66 -18.15
C VAL A 312 -14.49 -8.57 -17.03
N PRO A 313 -15.18 -9.70 -16.75
CA PRO A 313 -14.66 -10.69 -15.84
C PRO A 313 -13.34 -11.28 -16.35
N TYR A 314 -12.35 -11.37 -15.48
CA TYR A 314 -11.06 -11.98 -15.78
C TYR A 314 -10.71 -13.08 -14.78
N ARG A 315 -9.79 -13.94 -15.19
CA ARG A 315 -9.07 -14.83 -14.28
C ARG A 315 -7.62 -14.97 -14.69
N ILE A 316 -6.76 -15.05 -13.68
CA ILE A 316 -5.36 -15.38 -13.84
C ILE A 316 -5.21 -16.85 -13.47
N ILE A 317 -4.41 -17.61 -14.22
CA ILE A 317 -4.24 -19.04 -14.07
C ILE A 317 -2.76 -19.36 -13.89
N TYR A 318 -2.48 -20.19 -12.89
CA TYR A 318 -1.17 -20.75 -12.65
C TYR A 318 -1.27 -22.27 -12.40
N ALA A 319 -0.38 -23.03 -13.02
CA ALA A 319 -0.29 -24.48 -12.89
C ALA A 319 0.68 -24.84 -11.75
N LEU A 320 0.14 -25.06 -10.52
CA LEU A 320 0.92 -25.37 -9.33
C LEU A 320 1.27 -26.86 -9.27
N LYS A 321 2.54 -27.15 -9.04
CA LYS A 321 3.01 -28.51 -8.72
C LYS A 321 2.73 -28.80 -7.24
N THR A 322 1.89 -29.79 -6.99
CA THR A 322 1.50 -30.24 -5.64
C THR A 322 2.27 -31.49 -5.21
N ALA A 323 2.06 -31.94 -3.99
CA ALA A 323 2.62 -33.20 -3.49
C ALA A 323 2.19 -34.39 -4.38
N GLY A 324 3.12 -35.34 -4.58
CA GLY A 324 2.90 -36.45 -5.49
C GLY A 324 3.11 -36.13 -6.98
N GLY A 325 3.59 -34.93 -7.31
CA GLY A 325 3.94 -34.53 -8.67
C GLY A 325 2.75 -34.14 -9.54
N LYS A 326 1.53 -34.05 -8.99
CA LYS A 326 0.36 -33.55 -9.69
C LYS A 326 0.49 -32.07 -10.00
N ILE A 327 -0.06 -31.66 -11.15
CA ILE A 327 -0.19 -30.27 -11.55
C ILE A 327 -1.66 -29.88 -11.44
N GLU A 328 -1.95 -28.85 -10.66
CA GLU A 328 -3.30 -28.35 -10.42
C GLU A 328 -3.40 -26.89 -10.84
N GLU A 329 -4.41 -26.56 -11.65
CA GLU A 329 -4.67 -25.17 -12.03
C GLU A 329 -5.25 -24.41 -10.85
N GLN A 330 -4.58 -23.31 -10.51
CA GLN A 330 -5.00 -22.35 -9.49
C GLN A 330 -5.52 -21.08 -10.16
N PHE A 331 -6.53 -20.47 -9.57
CA PHE A 331 -7.25 -19.35 -10.17
C PHE A 331 -7.31 -18.15 -9.23
N TYR A 332 -7.09 -16.97 -9.79
CA TYR A 332 -7.43 -15.70 -9.16
C TYR A 332 -8.39 -14.96 -10.08
N THR A 333 -9.58 -14.62 -9.58
CA THR A 333 -10.66 -14.05 -10.39
C THR A 333 -10.98 -12.63 -9.95
N GLY A 334 -11.43 -11.81 -10.89
CA GLY A 334 -11.90 -10.44 -10.66
C GLY A 334 -12.62 -9.88 -11.87
N THR A 335 -12.91 -8.59 -11.83
CA THR A 335 -13.54 -7.84 -12.91
C THR A 335 -12.74 -6.59 -13.22
N VAL A 336 -12.31 -6.41 -14.46
CA VAL A 336 -11.88 -5.10 -14.93
C VAL A 336 -13.15 -4.28 -15.15
N ARG A 337 -13.39 -3.30 -14.29
CA ARG A 337 -14.57 -2.43 -14.36
C ARG A 337 -14.48 -1.52 -15.57
N ARG A 338 -15.64 -1.15 -16.13
CA ARG A 338 -15.71 -0.17 -17.21
C ARG A 338 -15.13 1.20 -16.79
N ASP A 339 -14.58 1.93 -17.73
CA ASP A 339 -14.14 3.29 -17.53
C ASP A 339 -15.35 4.20 -17.20
N PRO A 340 -15.41 4.89 -16.06
CA PRO A 340 -16.57 5.70 -15.63
C PRO A 340 -16.63 7.05 -16.34
N VAL A 341 -16.64 7.06 -17.66
CA VAL A 341 -16.63 8.30 -18.47
C VAL A 341 -17.92 9.12 -18.33
N ASP A 342 -19.03 8.49 -17.96
CA ASP A 342 -20.38 9.04 -17.94
C ASP A 342 -20.88 9.46 -16.54
N ARG A 343 -20.08 9.25 -15.49
CA ARG A 343 -20.42 9.61 -14.10
C ARG A 343 -19.19 10.13 -13.37
N ASP A 344 -19.40 10.63 -12.17
CA ASP A 344 -18.30 11.05 -11.29
C ASP A 344 -17.29 9.95 -11.10
N LEU A 345 -15.99 10.33 -11.07
CA LEU A 345 -14.92 9.44 -10.70
C LEU A 345 -14.69 9.52 -9.19
N VAL A 346 -14.67 8.37 -8.53
CA VAL A 346 -14.40 8.25 -7.09
C VAL A 346 -13.05 7.59 -6.88
N VAL A 347 -12.16 8.28 -6.17
CA VAL A 347 -10.80 7.84 -5.88
C VAL A 347 -10.61 7.68 -4.38
N ALA A 348 -10.11 6.54 -3.95
CA ALA A 348 -9.60 6.37 -2.58
C ALA A 348 -8.07 6.54 -2.59
N ALA A 349 -7.55 7.33 -1.65
CA ALA A 349 -6.13 7.67 -1.60
C ALA A 349 -5.53 7.41 -0.21
N PHE A 350 -4.29 6.88 -0.20
CA PHE A 350 -3.61 6.33 0.96
C PHE A 350 -2.13 6.68 0.97
N THR A 351 -1.53 6.70 2.18
CA THR A 351 -0.08 6.75 2.39
C THR A 351 0.31 6.04 3.69
N GLY A 352 1.57 5.72 3.89
CA GLY A 352 2.18 5.32 5.15
C GLY A 352 1.46 4.19 5.90
N ASN A 353 1.93 2.93 5.76
CA ASN A 353 1.28 1.75 6.31
C ASN A 353 2.22 0.92 7.20
N THR A 354 2.27 1.22 8.52
CA THR A 354 2.93 0.31 9.45
C THR A 354 2.10 -0.96 9.67
N ASP A 355 2.74 -2.03 10.10
CA ASP A 355 2.09 -3.32 10.34
C ASP A 355 1.16 -3.36 11.57
N ARG A 356 1.18 -2.34 12.43
CA ARG A 356 0.39 -2.33 13.67
C ARG A 356 -1.11 -2.46 13.45
N GLY A 357 -1.62 -1.93 12.33
CA GLY A 357 -3.03 -2.05 11.93
C GLY A 357 -3.34 -3.30 11.12
N PHE A 358 -2.34 -4.12 10.75
CA PHE A 358 -2.50 -5.27 9.86
C PHE A 358 -3.56 -6.26 10.35
N PRO A 359 -4.52 -6.65 9.51
CA PRO A 359 -4.63 -6.42 8.07
C PRO A 359 -5.44 -5.18 7.65
N ASN A 360 -5.57 -4.16 8.49
CA ASN A 360 -6.30 -2.91 8.22
C ASN A 360 -7.78 -3.11 7.86
N ALA A 361 -8.41 -4.14 8.43
CA ALA A 361 -9.73 -4.62 8.05
C ALA A 361 -10.83 -3.53 8.11
N ARG A 362 -10.74 -2.57 9.05
CA ARG A 362 -11.68 -1.45 9.14
C ARG A 362 -11.57 -0.50 7.96
N ILE A 363 -10.35 -0.11 7.57
CA ILE A 363 -10.13 0.75 6.40
C ILE A 363 -10.60 0.04 5.14
N VAL A 364 -10.21 -1.23 4.94
CA VAL A 364 -10.60 -2.02 3.77
C VAL A 364 -12.13 -2.09 3.64
N ARG A 365 -12.84 -2.40 4.73
CA ARG A 365 -14.30 -2.43 4.75
C ARG A 365 -14.90 -1.06 4.44
N ASN A 366 -14.46 -0.01 5.13
CA ASN A 366 -15.02 1.33 4.98
C ASN A 366 -14.78 1.88 3.57
N VAL A 367 -13.61 1.67 2.99
CA VAL A 367 -13.31 2.01 1.60
C VAL A 367 -14.21 1.23 0.63
N GLY A 368 -14.46 -0.06 0.93
CA GLY A 368 -15.40 -0.89 0.17
C GLY A 368 -16.80 -0.30 0.11
N VAL A 369 -17.30 0.26 1.22
CA VAL A 369 -18.62 0.95 1.30
C VAL A 369 -18.65 2.19 0.39
N HIS A 370 -17.59 2.99 0.36
CA HIS A 370 -17.48 4.14 -0.57
C HIS A 370 -17.44 3.71 -2.04
N ASN A 371 -17.15 2.44 -2.31
CA ASN A 371 -17.06 1.83 -3.64
C ASN A 371 -16.28 2.68 -4.66
N PRO A 372 -15.02 3.03 -4.39
CA PRO A 372 -14.22 3.83 -5.31
C PRO A 372 -13.98 3.08 -6.63
N ASP A 373 -13.74 3.85 -7.70
CA ASP A 373 -13.34 3.34 -9.00
C ASP A 373 -11.84 3.06 -9.07
N MET A 374 -11.10 3.82 -8.28
CA MET A 374 -9.64 3.85 -8.32
C MET A 374 -9.04 3.95 -6.91
N LEU A 375 -7.90 3.29 -6.72
CA LEU A 375 -7.08 3.34 -5.51
C LEU A 375 -5.74 4.00 -5.85
N ILE A 376 -5.28 4.91 -4.99
CA ILE A 376 -3.95 5.56 -5.10
C ILE A 376 -3.20 5.34 -3.79
N PHE A 377 -2.07 4.67 -3.85
CA PHE A 377 -1.12 4.52 -2.75
C PHE A 377 0.11 5.37 -3.05
N THR A 378 0.26 6.47 -2.31
CA THR A 378 1.26 7.51 -2.61
C THR A 378 2.66 7.21 -2.09
N GLY A 379 2.88 6.06 -1.46
CA GLY A 379 4.16 5.62 -0.94
C GLY A 379 4.08 5.05 0.47
N ASP A 380 5.21 4.47 0.92
CA ASP A 380 5.34 3.79 2.21
C ASP A 380 4.30 2.68 2.37
N GLN A 381 4.13 1.85 1.34
CA GLN A 381 3.32 0.64 1.41
C GLN A 381 3.85 -0.31 2.48
N ILE A 382 5.15 -0.25 2.70
CA ILE A 382 5.86 -0.98 3.75
C ILE A 382 6.86 -0.08 4.47
N TYR A 383 7.26 -0.50 5.66
CA TYR A 383 8.43 -0.01 6.39
C TYR A 383 9.42 -1.15 6.61
N GLU A 384 10.70 -0.84 6.78
CA GLU A 384 11.76 -1.84 6.88
C GLU A 384 11.55 -2.83 8.03
N GLN A 385 10.87 -2.42 9.11
CA GLN A 385 10.64 -3.23 10.31
C GLN A 385 9.32 -4.03 10.28
N VAL A 386 8.48 -3.85 9.25
CA VAL A 386 7.18 -4.52 9.13
C VAL A 386 7.31 -6.04 9.28
N GLY A 387 6.41 -6.63 10.08
CA GLY A 387 6.39 -8.07 10.36
C GLY A 387 7.55 -8.58 11.21
N GLY A 388 8.42 -7.71 11.71
CA GLY A 388 9.55 -8.05 12.57
C GLY A 388 10.73 -8.74 11.86
N TYR A 389 11.54 -9.46 12.60
CA TYR A 389 12.70 -10.25 12.15
C TYR A 389 13.85 -9.44 11.52
N GLY A 390 13.81 -8.10 11.63
CA GLY A 390 14.88 -7.21 11.18
C GLY A 390 14.94 -6.99 9.67
N ILE A 391 16.03 -6.37 9.24
CA ILE A 391 16.26 -5.91 7.88
C ILE A 391 17.46 -6.63 7.27
N HIS A 392 17.27 -7.19 6.07
CA HIS A 392 18.35 -7.69 5.23
C HIS A 392 18.56 -6.74 4.05
N ARG A 393 19.78 -6.21 3.89
CA ARG A 393 20.18 -5.35 2.77
C ARG A 393 21.13 -6.03 1.80
N ALA A 394 21.69 -7.18 2.19
CA ALA A 394 22.60 -7.99 1.37
C ALA A 394 22.57 -9.45 1.84
N PRO A 395 22.87 -10.43 0.95
CA PRO A 395 22.94 -10.27 -0.51
C PRO A 395 21.57 -9.90 -1.12
N VAL A 396 21.52 -9.52 -2.40
CA VAL A 396 20.29 -9.02 -3.07
C VAL A 396 19.15 -10.02 -2.97
N GLU A 397 19.41 -11.31 -3.14
CA GLU A 397 18.40 -12.38 -3.09
C GLU A 397 17.73 -12.47 -1.71
N LEU A 398 18.50 -12.34 -0.64
CA LEU A 398 18.00 -12.34 0.73
C LEU A 398 17.24 -11.04 1.05
N ALA A 399 17.76 -9.91 0.60
CA ALA A 399 17.08 -8.61 0.73
C ALA A 399 15.74 -8.61 -0.02
N THR A 400 15.68 -9.28 -1.18
CA THR A 400 14.45 -9.46 -1.96
C THR A 400 13.40 -10.26 -1.19
N LEU A 401 13.75 -11.43 -0.66
CA LEU A 401 12.82 -12.24 0.14
C LEU A 401 12.33 -11.48 1.39
N ASN A 402 13.23 -10.72 2.04
CA ASN A 402 12.89 -9.88 3.18
C ASN A 402 11.91 -8.75 2.80
N TYR A 403 12.05 -8.15 1.61
CA TYR A 403 11.11 -7.18 1.07
C TYR A 403 9.79 -7.85 0.68
N LEU A 404 9.82 -8.92 -0.11
CA LEU A 404 8.63 -9.61 -0.63
C LEU A 404 7.70 -10.04 0.52
N ARG A 405 8.23 -10.56 1.62
CA ARG A 405 7.42 -10.92 2.80
C ARG A 405 6.59 -9.74 3.32
N LYS A 406 7.18 -8.54 3.38
CA LYS A 406 6.51 -7.32 3.85
C LYS A 406 5.51 -6.79 2.82
N TRP A 407 5.90 -6.84 1.56
CA TRP A 407 5.04 -6.53 0.42
C TRP A 407 3.82 -7.46 0.37
N TYR A 408 3.99 -8.74 0.69
CA TYR A 408 2.90 -9.72 0.76
C TYR A 408 1.91 -9.41 1.88
N MET A 409 2.37 -8.88 3.01
CA MET A 409 1.45 -8.40 4.06
C MET A 409 0.56 -7.26 3.53
N TRP A 410 1.15 -6.28 2.85
CA TRP A 410 0.37 -5.19 2.25
C TRP A 410 -0.63 -5.70 1.21
N GLY A 411 -0.20 -6.54 0.29
CA GLY A 411 -1.08 -7.13 -0.72
C GLY A 411 -2.20 -7.98 -0.12
N TRP A 412 -1.91 -8.72 0.97
CA TRP A 412 -2.93 -9.49 1.68
C TRP A 412 -3.97 -8.62 2.39
N ALA A 413 -3.58 -7.42 2.81
CA ALA A 413 -4.52 -6.47 3.42
C ALA A 413 -5.46 -5.84 2.37
N PHE A 414 -4.94 -5.46 1.20
CA PHE A 414 -5.66 -4.66 0.22
C PHE A 414 -6.08 -5.40 -1.06
N GLY A 415 -5.69 -6.68 -1.21
CA GLY A 415 -5.89 -7.47 -2.43
C GLY A 415 -7.34 -7.52 -2.90
N ASP A 416 -8.29 -7.64 -1.98
CA ASP A 416 -9.72 -7.66 -2.31
C ASP A 416 -10.24 -6.32 -2.85
N LEU A 417 -9.68 -5.19 -2.40
CA LEU A 417 -10.01 -3.88 -2.97
C LEU A 417 -9.40 -3.71 -4.37
N MET A 418 -8.14 -4.16 -4.54
CA MET A 418 -7.41 -4.02 -5.80
C MET A 418 -7.93 -4.92 -6.92
N ARG A 419 -8.53 -6.05 -6.56
CA ARG A 419 -9.06 -7.06 -7.47
C ARG A 419 -9.86 -6.50 -8.64
N ASP A 420 -10.74 -5.53 -8.35
CA ASP A 420 -11.72 -4.99 -9.30
C ASP A 420 -11.53 -3.48 -9.57
N ARG A 421 -10.46 -2.88 -9.07
CA ARG A 421 -10.28 -1.42 -9.15
C ARG A 421 -8.95 -1.06 -9.76
N VAL A 422 -8.96 -0.04 -10.60
CA VAL A 422 -7.73 0.60 -11.07
C VAL A 422 -6.90 1.01 -9.87
N THR A 423 -5.63 0.64 -9.85
CA THR A 423 -4.73 0.87 -8.72
C THR A 423 -3.46 1.57 -9.20
N LEU A 424 -3.01 2.58 -8.48
CA LEU A 424 -1.70 3.19 -8.63
C LEU A 424 -0.91 3.05 -7.32
N CYS A 425 0.34 2.64 -7.42
CA CYS A 425 1.30 2.59 -6.33
C CYS A 425 2.51 3.45 -6.67
N PHE A 426 3.01 4.20 -5.71
CA PHE A 426 4.23 5.00 -5.84
C PHE A 426 5.24 4.50 -4.81
N SER A 427 6.42 4.10 -5.23
CA SER A 427 7.47 3.76 -4.27
C SER A 427 8.05 5.03 -3.64
N ASP A 428 8.12 5.05 -2.29
CA ASP A 428 8.73 6.13 -1.53
C ASP A 428 10.02 5.65 -0.85
N ASP A 429 10.52 6.36 0.11
CA ASP A 429 11.81 6.14 0.77
C ASP A 429 11.87 4.82 1.56
N HIS A 430 10.87 4.52 2.38
CA HIS A 430 10.84 3.26 3.13
C HIS A 430 10.66 2.03 2.22
N ASP A 431 9.95 2.16 1.10
CA ASP A 431 9.81 1.08 0.12
C ASP A 431 11.17 0.64 -0.44
N VAL A 432 12.12 1.56 -0.56
CA VAL A 432 13.50 1.27 -1.00
C VAL A 432 14.50 1.13 0.16
N TYR A 433 14.03 0.92 1.39
CA TYR A 433 14.82 0.68 2.60
C TYR A 433 15.79 1.79 2.99
N GLN A 434 15.39 3.04 2.79
CA GLN A 434 16.29 4.17 3.01
C GLN A 434 15.85 5.14 4.12
N GLY A 435 14.55 5.24 4.40
CA GLY A 435 13.96 6.02 5.50
C GLY A 435 13.95 7.54 5.31
N ASN A 436 14.60 8.06 4.32
CA ASN A 436 14.50 9.34 3.60
C ASN A 436 15.25 9.17 2.31
N ILE A 437 14.71 9.64 1.19
CA ILE A 437 15.37 9.51 -0.10
C ILE A 437 15.40 10.81 -0.89
N TRP A 438 16.60 11.16 -1.31
CA TRP A 438 16.91 12.18 -2.29
C TRP A 438 17.65 11.48 -3.43
N GLY A 439 16.91 11.06 -4.45
CA GLY A 439 17.42 10.15 -5.49
C GLY A 439 18.56 10.71 -6.33
N ASN A 440 18.68 12.05 -6.41
CA ASN A 440 19.76 12.78 -7.08
C ASN A 440 20.13 12.22 -8.47
N GLY A 441 19.09 11.88 -9.27
CA GLY A 441 19.25 11.35 -10.61
C GLY A 441 19.73 9.90 -10.68
N GLY A 442 19.67 9.14 -9.58
CA GLY A 442 20.03 7.73 -9.55
C GLY A 442 21.45 7.43 -9.05
N ASN A 443 22.15 8.39 -8.49
CA ASN A 443 23.51 8.20 -7.98
C ASN A 443 23.58 7.03 -6.98
N ALA A 444 24.71 6.35 -6.92
CA ALA A 444 25.02 5.38 -5.86
C ALA A 444 25.40 6.11 -4.58
N THR A 445 24.93 5.59 -3.45
CA THR A 445 25.31 6.08 -2.12
C THR A 445 25.43 4.95 -1.10
N THR A 446 25.66 5.26 0.16
CA THR A 446 25.62 4.31 1.28
C THR A 446 24.57 4.74 2.31
N MET A 447 24.16 3.82 3.19
CA MET A 447 23.25 4.19 4.30
C MET A 447 23.82 5.27 5.22
N ARG A 448 25.13 5.45 5.27
CA ARG A 448 25.80 6.52 6.03
C ARG A 448 25.72 7.87 5.34
N ASP A 449 25.84 7.86 4.00
CA ASP A 449 25.99 9.09 3.19
C ASP A 449 24.74 9.39 2.36
N HIS A 450 23.61 8.71 2.61
CA HIS A 450 22.40 8.82 1.79
C HIS A 450 21.84 10.25 1.71
N ALA A 451 22.09 11.08 2.71
CA ALA A 451 21.70 12.49 2.69
C ALA A 451 22.47 13.35 1.67
N ARG A 452 23.55 12.84 1.05
CA ARG A 452 24.19 13.46 -0.14
C ARG A 452 23.35 13.27 -1.40
N GLY A 453 22.40 12.36 -1.36
CA GLY A 453 21.54 11.95 -2.47
C GLY A 453 22.03 10.67 -3.15
N GLY A 454 21.08 9.91 -3.67
CA GLY A 454 21.29 8.63 -4.34
C GLY A 454 20.62 7.46 -3.64
N TYR A 455 20.83 6.27 -4.18
CA TYR A 455 20.28 5.00 -3.70
C TYR A 455 21.34 4.18 -2.98
N ALA A 456 21.04 3.79 -1.73
CA ALA A 456 21.93 2.98 -0.91
C ALA A 456 21.81 1.47 -1.20
N MET A 457 20.67 1.03 -1.74
CA MET A 457 20.45 -0.33 -2.20
C MET A 457 20.90 -0.48 -3.67
N PRO A 458 21.37 -1.66 -4.08
CA PRO A 458 21.78 -1.89 -5.46
C PRO A 458 20.66 -1.60 -6.47
N ALA A 459 20.98 -1.02 -7.62
CA ALA A 459 20.01 -0.67 -8.67
C ALA A 459 19.13 -1.86 -9.10
N LYS A 460 19.69 -3.06 -9.19
CA LYS A 460 18.93 -4.30 -9.47
C LYS A 460 17.79 -4.52 -8.46
N TRP A 461 18.05 -4.24 -7.18
CA TRP A 461 17.06 -4.37 -6.14
C TRP A 461 16.02 -3.23 -6.20
N VAL A 462 16.43 -2.00 -6.45
CA VAL A 462 15.52 -0.84 -6.62
C VAL A 462 14.58 -1.08 -7.82
N ASN A 463 15.10 -1.59 -8.93
CA ASN A 463 14.29 -1.94 -10.10
C ASN A 463 13.29 -3.07 -9.80
N MET A 464 13.66 -4.05 -8.97
CA MET A 464 12.74 -5.09 -8.51
C MET A 464 11.58 -4.48 -7.68
N ILE A 465 11.84 -3.51 -6.79
CA ILE A 465 10.79 -2.79 -6.06
C ILE A 465 9.84 -2.09 -7.04
N GLN A 466 10.38 -1.35 -8.00
CA GLN A 466 9.56 -0.67 -9.00
C GLN A 466 8.74 -1.67 -9.81
N GLN A 467 9.30 -2.81 -10.18
CA GLN A 467 8.57 -3.85 -10.89
C GLN A 467 7.42 -4.41 -10.06
N THR A 468 7.59 -4.65 -8.76
CA THR A 468 6.49 -5.12 -7.90
C THR A 468 5.39 -4.07 -7.76
N GLN A 469 5.72 -2.78 -7.67
CA GLN A 469 4.78 -1.72 -7.35
C GLN A 469 4.21 -1.00 -8.57
N THR A 470 4.94 -0.93 -9.69
CA THR A 470 4.59 -0.01 -10.79
C THR A 470 4.52 -0.66 -12.19
N SER A 471 4.78 -1.95 -12.34
CA SER A 471 4.79 -2.58 -13.67
C SER A 471 3.43 -2.61 -14.38
N HIS A 472 2.33 -2.42 -13.64
CA HIS A 472 0.97 -2.25 -14.18
C HIS A 472 0.62 -0.79 -14.48
N HIS A 473 1.51 0.18 -14.26
CA HIS A 473 1.28 1.57 -14.64
C HIS A 473 1.26 1.73 -16.17
N PRO A 474 0.67 2.81 -16.71
CA PRO A 474 0.86 3.19 -18.10
C PRO A 474 2.34 3.37 -18.44
N ASP A 475 2.66 3.34 -19.72
CA ASP A 475 4.04 3.54 -20.16
C ASP A 475 4.58 4.90 -19.71
N PRO A 476 5.83 4.99 -19.24
CA PRO A 476 6.42 6.26 -18.83
C PRO A 476 6.56 7.23 -20.02
N TYR A 477 6.46 8.53 -19.73
CA TYR A 477 6.61 9.57 -20.75
C TYR A 477 7.98 9.52 -21.44
N ASP A 478 9.03 9.27 -20.70
CA ASP A 478 10.39 9.07 -21.17
C ASP A 478 10.99 7.86 -20.45
N PRO A 479 11.05 6.67 -21.11
CA PRO A 479 11.45 5.43 -20.48
C PRO A 479 12.96 5.32 -20.22
N THR A 480 13.75 6.31 -20.63
CA THR A 480 15.21 6.28 -20.44
C THR A 480 15.55 6.14 -18.96
N PRO A 481 16.28 5.10 -18.53
CA PRO A 481 16.71 4.97 -17.15
C PRO A 481 17.53 6.17 -16.67
N ILE A 482 17.57 6.37 -15.37
CA ILE A 482 18.50 7.29 -14.71
C ILE A 482 19.82 6.56 -14.40
N ASP A 483 20.74 7.22 -13.70
CA ASP A 483 22.04 6.64 -13.36
C ASP A 483 21.89 5.23 -12.74
N GLN A 484 22.91 4.41 -12.88
CA GLN A 484 22.96 2.98 -12.51
C GLN A 484 21.94 2.11 -13.27
N GLY A 485 21.21 2.62 -14.27
CA GLY A 485 20.16 1.88 -14.96
C GLY A 485 18.86 1.75 -14.15
N ILE A 486 18.63 2.64 -13.18
CA ILE A 486 17.38 2.67 -12.42
C ILE A 486 16.25 3.16 -13.34
N SER A 487 15.18 2.37 -13.43
CA SER A 487 14.01 2.66 -14.26
C SER A 487 13.19 3.84 -13.73
N VAL A 488 12.32 4.38 -14.57
CA VAL A 488 11.39 5.48 -14.25
C VAL A 488 9.96 5.05 -14.61
N TYR A 489 8.96 5.64 -13.92
CA TYR A 489 7.55 5.39 -14.22
C TYR A 489 6.70 6.66 -14.36
N TYR A 490 7.31 7.86 -14.30
CA TYR A 490 6.56 9.10 -14.47
C TYR A 490 5.94 9.20 -15.87
N GLY A 491 4.66 9.56 -15.91
CA GLY A 491 3.88 9.61 -17.14
C GLY A 491 2.44 10.03 -16.87
N ASP A 492 1.57 9.93 -17.88
CA ASP A 492 0.17 10.25 -17.72
C ASP A 492 -0.75 9.03 -17.78
N MET A 493 -1.85 9.13 -17.07
CA MET A 493 -2.97 8.19 -17.14
C MET A 493 -4.27 8.95 -17.35
N LEU A 494 -5.09 8.50 -18.29
CA LEU A 494 -6.45 9.00 -18.49
C LEU A 494 -7.44 7.93 -18.04
N TYR A 495 -8.21 8.21 -16.99
CA TYR A 495 -9.26 7.32 -16.49
C TYR A 495 -10.45 8.14 -15.97
N GLY A 496 -11.66 7.72 -16.29
CA GLY A 496 -12.89 8.46 -15.92
C GLY A 496 -12.90 9.90 -16.43
N ARG A 497 -12.24 10.20 -17.56
CA ARG A 497 -12.03 11.55 -18.10
C ARG A 497 -11.26 12.50 -17.17
N VAL A 498 -10.56 11.97 -16.16
CA VAL A 498 -9.57 12.69 -15.36
C VAL A 498 -8.17 12.30 -15.84
N SER A 499 -7.36 13.27 -16.21
CA SER A 499 -5.97 13.06 -16.63
C SER A 499 -5.05 13.22 -15.42
N PHE A 500 -4.39 12.14 -15.05
CA PHE A 500 -3.45 12.07 -13.93
C PHE A 500 -2.02 12.20 -14.46
N ALA A 501 -1.24 13.17 -13.95
CA ALA A 501 0.21 13.16 -14.09
C ALA A 501 0.82 12.43 -12.89
N LEU A 502 1.47 11.31 -13.16
CA LEU A 502 2.21 10.51 -12.18
C LEU A 502 3.63 11.06 -12.15
N ILE A 503 4.08 11.60 -11.02
CA ILE A 503 5.43 12.16 -10.90
C ILE A 503 6.22 11.45 -9.79
N GLU A 504 7.52 11.33 -10.00
CA GLU A 504 8.48 10.72 -9.07
C GLU A 504 9.29 11.84 -8.40
N ASP A 505 8.73 12.43 -7.35
CA ASP A 505 9.30 13.61 -6.72
C ASP A 505 10.58 13.33 -5.90
N ARG A 506 10.86 12.05 -5.61
CA ARG A 506 12.09 11.61 -4.92
C ARG A 506 13.27 11.41 -5.88
N LYS A 507 13.00 10.92 -7.08
CA LYS A 507 14.01 10.34 -7.98
C LYS A 507 15.10 11.30 -8.43
N PHE A 508 14.75 12.57 -8.67
CA PHE A 508 15.67 13.59 -9.13
C PHE A 508 16.04 14.61 -8.05
N LYS A 509 15.42 14.52 -6.88
CA LYS A 509 15.59 15.49 -5.80
C LYS A 509 17.03 15.48 -5.30
N SER A 510 17.63 16.66 -5.18
CA SER A 510 18.97 16.84 -4.63
C SER A 510 19.01 16.52 -3.14
N GLY A 511 20.11 15.91 -2.67
CA GLY A 511 20.34 15.66 -1.26
C GLY A 511 20.79 16.92 -0.50
N PRO A 512 20.41 17.05 0.80
CA PRO A 512 20.79 18.23 1.59
C PRO A 512 22.27 18.26 1.99
N GLN A 513 22.89 17.12 2.28
CA GLN A 513 24.26 17.06 2.78
C GLN A 513 25.27 17.48 1.71
N GLY A 514 26.11 18.46 2.03
CA GLY A 514 27.06 19.07 1.09
C GLY A 514 26.48 20.21 0.27
N ASN A 515 25.16 20.28 0.13
CA ASN A 515 24.45 21.35 -0.57
C ASN A 515 23.98 22.45 0.37
N VAL A 516 23.71 22.12 1.63
CA VAL A 516 23.32 23.08 2.67
C VAL A 516 24.31 23.06 3.81
N ASN A 517 24.34 24.11 4.61
CA ASN A 517 25.16 24.14 5.82
C ASN A 517 24.67 23.06 6.77
N TYR A 518 25.62 22.27 7.29
CA TYR A 518 25.32 21.19 8.19
C TYR A 518 25.12 21.70 9.61
N TRP A 519 24.02 21.33 10.25
CA TRP A 519 23.75 21.49 11.68
C TRP A 519 23.83 20.13 12.38
N ARG A 520 24.03 20.13 13.67
CA ARG A 520 24.12 18.86 14.43
C ARG A 520 22.80 18.10 14.38
N GLY A 521 22.87 16.79 14.11
CA GLY A 521 21.72 15.90 14.06
C GLY A 521 21.39 15.40 12.64
N ARG A 522 20.12 15.21 12.33
CA ARG A 522 19.66 14.82 10.98
C ARG A 522 19.88 15.97 10.00
N PRO A 523 20.45 15.72 8.80
CA PRO A 523 20.77 16.78 7.85
C PRO A 523 19.56 17.43 7.18
N ASP A 524 18.39 16.85 7.32
CA ASP A 524 17.12 17.37 6.84
C ASP A 524 16.34 18.19 7.89
N HIS A 525 16.64 18.05 9.18
CA HIS A 525 15.92 18.69 10.28
C HIS A 525 16.55 20.03 10.67
N VAL A 526 15.95 21.14 10.29
CA VAL A 526 16.36 22.48 10.69
C VAL A 526 15.73 22.84 12.02
N LYS A 527 16.57 23.12 13.04
CA LYS A 527 16.14 23.48 14.41
C LYS A 527 16.53 24.89 14.82
N ASP A 528 17.40 25.56 14.07
CA ASP A 528 17.87 26.91 14.35
C ASP A 528 16.75 27.93 14.12
N ALA A 529 16.36 28.64 15.16
CA ALA A 529 15.33 29.69 15.07
C ALA A 529 15.74 30.88 14.19
N ASN A 530 17.06 31.11 14.01
CA ASN A 530 17.60 32.15 13.15
C ASN A 530 17.89 31.68 11.73
N PHE A 531 17.38 30.54 11.36
CA PHE A 531 17.58 29.96 10.03
C PHE A 531 17.08 30.89 8.92
N ASP A 532 17.97 31.22 7.98
CA ASP A 532 17.60 31.93 6.74
C ASP A 532 17.20 30.92 5.65
N PRO A 533 15.93 30.82 5.26
CA PRO A 533 15.46 29.93 4.20
C PRO A 533 16.17 30.12 2.85
N LYS A 534 16.66 31.33 2.54
CA LYS A 534 17.36 31.61 1.29
C LYS A 534 18.72 30.94 1.23
N SER A 535 19.34 30.66 2.39
CA SER A 535 20.65 30.03 2.47
C SER A 535 20.70 28.61 1.92
N VAL A 536 19.55 27.93 1.84
CA VAL A 536 19.43 26.54 1.38
C VAL A 536 18.88 26.38 -0.03
N ASP A 537 18.47 27.47 -0.70
CA ASP A 537 18.01 27.43 -2.09
C ASP A 537 19.14 27.77 -3.07
N LYS A 538 20.15 26.92 -3.14
CA LYS A 538 21.33 27.13 -3.97
C LYS A 538 21.04 26.86 -5.44
N LYS A 539 21.75 27.62 -6.33
CA LYS A 539 21.69 27.41 -7.78
C LYS A 539 22.10 25.96 -8.13
N GLY A 540 21.34 25.32 -9.00
CA GLY A 540 21.60 23.96 -9.46
C GLY A 540 20.84 22.86 -8.71
N LEU A 541 20.27 23.15 -7.55
CA LEU A 541 19.43 22.18 -6.83
C LEU A 541 18.17 21.84 -7.63
N GLN A 542 17.81 20.55 -7.60
CA GLN A 542 16.69 20.00 -8.34
C GLN A 542 15.65 19.40 -7.40
N LEU A 543 14.39 19.51 -7.78
CA LEU A 543 13.27 18.75 -7.21
C LEU A 543 12.83 17.65 -8.20
N LEU A 544 12.15 18.04 -9.28
CA LEU A 544 11.64 17.10 -10.28
C LEU A 544 12.62 16.82 -11.43
N GLY A 545 13.69 17.60 -11.56
CA GLY A 545 14.59 17.52 -12.70
C GLY A 545 13.99 18.05 -14.01
N LYS A 546 14.84 18.24 -15.03
CA LYS A 546 14.42 18.80 -16.31
C LYS A 546 13.43 17.90 -17.06
N ARG A 547 13.61 16.57 -16.98
CA ARG A 547 12.81 15.58 -17.70
C ARG A 547 11.35 15.63 -17.25
N GLN A 548 11.09 15.61 -15.94
CA GLN A 548 9.71 15.66 -15.41
C GLN A 548 9.08 17.06 -15.57
N LEU A 549 9.87 18.14 -15.50
CA LEU A 549 9.36 19.49 -15.80
C LEU A 549 8.92 19.61 -17.25
N LYS A 550 9.67 19.00 -18.20
CA LYS A 550 9.26 18.93 -19.60
C LYS A 550 7.96 18.13 -19.74
N PHE A 551 7.88 16.95 -19.11
CA PHE A 551 6.67 16.14 -19.07
C PHE A 551 5.45 16.95 -18.58
N LEU A 552 5.56 17.60 -17.42
CA LEU A 552 4.47 18.41 -16.87
C LEU A 552 4.06 19.56 -17.79
N GLY A 553 5.03 20.21 -18.46
CA GLY A 553 4.78 21.27 -19.43
C GLY A 553 4.02 20.77 -20.67
N ASP A 554 4.32 19.58 -21.16
CA ASP A 554 3.61 18.99 -22.30
C ASP A 554 2.24 18.43 -21.88
N TRP A 555 2.17 17.76 -20.73
CA TRP A 555 0.93 17.25 -20.15
C TRP A 555 -0.09 18.37 -19.86
N ALA A 556 0.35 19.52 -19.33
CA ALA A 556 -0.53 20.65 -19.04
C ALA A 556 -1.29 21.15 -20.27
N LYS A 557 -0.71 20.99 -21.47
CA LYS A 557 -1.29 21.40 -22.76
C LYS A 557 -2.22 20.34 -23.36
N ASP A 558 -2.07 19.05 -23.01
CA ASP A 558 -2.82 17.93 -23.59
C ASP A 558 -4.09 17.66 -22.79
N TRP A 559 -5.24 18.02 -23.36
CA TRP A 559 -6.57 17.81 -22.80
C TRP A 559 -7.38 16.76 -23.58
N ARG A 560 -6.74 15.95 -24.41
CA ARG A 560 -7.43 14.91 -25.19
C ARG A 560 -8.14 13.91 -24.27
N GLY A 561 -9.48 13.89 -24.35
CA GLY A 561 -10.35 13.02 -23.53
C GLY A 561 -10.47 13.41 -22.07
N ALA A 562 -9.83 14.51 -21.62
CA ALA A 562 -9.84 14.95 -20.24
C ALA A 562 -10.83 16.08 -19.99
N ASP A 563 -11.49 16.04 -18.82
CA ASP A 563 -12.30 17.11 -18.28
C ASP A 563 -11.62 17.80 -17.07
N ILE A 564 -10.83 17.06 -16.30
CA ILE A 564 -10.12 17.52 -15.11
C ILE A 564 -8.67 17.02 -15.17
N LYS A 565 -7.75 17.77 -14.59
CA LYS A 565 -6.35 17.36 -14.41
C LYS A 565 -5.96 17.25 -12.95
N THR A 566 -5.20 16.21 -12.64
CA THR A 566 -4.72 15.92 -11.29
C THR A 566 -3.27 15.44 -11.34
N VAL A 567 -2.42 15.99 -10.50
CA VAL A 567 -1.05 15.48 -10.29
C VAL A 567 -1.07 14.54 -9.08
N VAL A 568 -0.33 13.45 -9.15
CA VAL A 568 -0.11 12.53 -8.02
C VAL A 568 1.38 12.39 -7.77
N SER A 569 1.79 12.56 -6.52
CA SER A 569 3.18 12.39 -6.10
C SER A 569 3.27 11.76 -4.71
N GLN A 570 4.48 11.43 -4.28
CA GLN A 570 4.73 10.95 -2.93
C GLN A 570 4.46 12.04 -1.90
N THR A 571 5.03 13.24 -2.07
CA THR A 571 5.10 14.28 -1.03
C THR A 571 4.45 15.59 -1.46
N ILE A 572 3.85 16.31 -0.48
CA ILE A 572 3.25 17.64 -0.70
C ILE A 572 4.31 18.72 -0.93
N PHE A 573 3.99 19.74 -1.77
CA PHE A 573 4.90 20.84 -2.15
C PHE A 573 4.98 21.99 -1.15
N CYS A 574 5.05 21.69 0.16
CA CYS A 574 5.35 22.64 1.24
C CYS A 574 5.86 21.91 2.48
N ASN A 575 6.53 22.65 3.36
CA ASN A 575 6.91 22.16 4.69
C ASN A 575 5.81 22.48 5.70
N LEU A 576 4.75 21.65 5.72
CA LEU A 576 3.62 21.88 6.63
C LEU A 576 3.92 21.33 8.03
N ALA A 577 4.47 20.11 8.15
CA ALA A 577 4.76 19.49 9.44
C ALA A 577 5.89 20.24 10.18
N ASN A 578 5.60 20.80 11.35
CA ASN A 578 6.58 21.50 12.17
C ASN A 578 6.77 20.89 13.57
N TYR A 579 6.00 19.85 13.92
CA TYR A 579 6.24 19.01 15.10
C TYR A 579 6.29 17.55 14.68
N HIS A 580 7.35 16.86 15.05
CA HIS A 580 7.70 15.53 14.57
C HIS A 580 7.74 14.50 15.71
N GLY A 581 7.27 13.29 15.41
CA GLY A 581 7.37 12.13 16.28
C GLY A 581 6.51 12.17 17.54
N GLY A 582 6.62 11.12 18.33
CA GLY A 582 5.91 10.98 19.61
C GLY A 582 6.27 12.06 20.62
N ASN A 583 7.51 12.54 20.60
CA ASN A 583 8.03 13.58 21.49
C ASN A 583 7.66 15.00 21.05
N ARG A 584 7.03 15.16 19.88
CA ARG A 584 6.69 16.47 19.29
C ARG A 584 7.90 17.39 19.18
N GLU A 585 8.98 16.87 18.59
CA GLU A 585 10.16 17.68 18.33
C GLU A 585 9.82 18.81 17.37
N PHE A 586 10.06 20.06 17.77
CA PHE A 586 9.84 21.22 16.91
C PHE A 586 10.94 21.34 15.87
N LEU A 587 10.54 21.54 14.61
CA LEU A 587 11.42 21.84 13.50
C LEU A 587 11.01 23.17 12.87
N VAL A 588 12.00 24.02 12.58
CA VAL A 588 11.79 25.22 11.78
C VAL A 588 11.47 24.82 10.34
N ALA A 589 12.23 23.86 9.80
CA ALA A 589 11.99 23.28 8.48
C ALA A 589 12.46 21.82 8.41
N ASP A 590 11.86 21.08 7.49
CA ASP A 590 12.22 19.72 7.08
C ASP A 590 12.55 19.73 5.59
N LEU A 591 13.81 19.44 5.23
CA LEU A 591 14.27 19.44 3.83
C LEU A 591 13.84 18.18 3.07
N ASP A 592 13.26 17.21 3.77
CA ASP A 592 12.65 16.05 3.12
C ASP A 592 11.33 16.41 2.43
N ALA A 593 10.55 17.34 2.97
CA ALA A 593 9.36 17.86 2.34
C ALA A 593 9.66 18.57 1.00
N ASN A 594 8.73 18.54 0.03
CA ASN A 594 8.89 19.18 -1.27
C ASN A 594 8.73 20.73 -1.24
N GLY A 595 8.73 21.32 -0.05
CA GLY A 595 8.99 22.73 0.14
C GLY A 595 10.42 23.13 -0.24
N TRP A 596 11.35 22.17 -0.25
CA TRP A 596 12.76 22.33 -0.61
C TRP A 596 13.15 21.41 -1.79
N PRO A 597 14.05 21.87 -2.72
CA PRO A 597 14.54 23.24 -2.90
C PRO A 597 13.42 24.19 -3.38
N GLN A 598 13.39 25.40 -2.84
CA GLN A 598 12.29 26.35 -3.07
C GLN A 598 12.14 26.72 -4.57
N SER A 599 13.24 27.00 -5.25
CA SER A 599 13.22 27.27 -6.70
C SER A 599 12.77 26.06 -7.53
N GLY A 600 13.07 24.84 -7.08
CA GLY A 600 12.58 23.60 -7.67
C GLY A 600 11.07 23.43 -7.49
N ARG A 601 10.57 23.69 -6.28
CA ARG A 601 9.14 23.75 -5.97
C ARG A 601 8.40 24.77 -6.83
N GLN A 602 8.93 25.97 -6.94
CA GLN A 602 8.29 27.03 -7.74
C GLN A 602 8.14 26.61 -9.21
N ARG A 603 9.19 26.03 -9.83
CA ARG A 603 9.11 25.51 -11.21
C ARG A 603 8.05 24.42 -11.37
N ALA A 604 7.93 23.51 -10.41
CA ALA A 604 6.92 22.47 -10.43
C ALA A 604 5.50 23.06 -10.36
N LEU A 605 5.22 23.92 -9.38
CA LEU A 605 3.91 24.56 -9.23
C LEU A 605 3.54 25.46 -10.42
N GLN A 606 4.52 26.16 -11.01
CA GLN A 606 4.31 26.94 -12.24
C GLN A 606 3.92 26.06 -13.43
N ALA A 607 4.49 24.85 -13.56
CA ALA A 607 4.10 23.90 -14.60
C ALA A 607 2.69 23.35 -14.35
N MET A 608 2.39 22.94 -13.11
CA MET A 608 1.11 22.37 -12.73
C MET A 608 -0.06 23.35 -12.89
N ARG A 609 0.09 24.60 -12.45
CA ARG A 609 -0.98 25.61 -12.52
C ARG A 609 -1.39 25.96 -13.95
N LYS A 610 -0.49 25.80 -14.95
CA LYS A 610 -0.82 26.02 -16.37
C LYS A 610 -1.86 25.03 -16.92
N GLY A 611 -2.01 23.86 -16.29
CA GLY A 611 -3.04 22.89 -16.58
C GLY A 611 -4.21 22.91 -15.59
N TYR A 612 -4.30 23.90 -14.70
CA TYR A 612 -5.32 23.96 -13.63
C TYR A 612 -5.37 22.67 -12.80
N ALA A 613 -4.21 22.08 -12.50
CA ALA A 613 -4.10 20.79 -11.89
C ALA A 613 -4.33 20.82 -10.37
N PHE A 614 -5.22 19.95 -9.89
CA PHE A 614 -5.33 19.55 -8.49
C PHE A 614 -4.17 18.59 -8.14
N HIS A 615 -3.81 18.46 -6.86
CA HIS A 615 -2.71 17.60 -6.45
C HIS A 615 -3.10 16.68 -5.28
N ILE A 616 -2.79 15.39 -5.41
CA ILE A 616 -2.90 14.36 -4.36
C ILE A 616 -1.49 13.93 -3.96
N ALA A 617 -1.19 13.96 -2.66
CA ALA A 617 0.11 13.59 -2.11
C ALA A 617 -0.01 12.89 -0.75
N GLY A 618 1.08 12.34 -0.23
CA GLY A 618 1.18 11.66 1.05
C GLY A 618 2.42 11.99 1.85
N ASP A 619 3.15 10.97 2.32
CA ASP A 619 4.41 10.98 3.07
C ASP A 619 4.35 11.69 4.45
N GLN A 620 3.79 12.87 4.52
CA GLN A 620 3.87 13.73 5.70
C GLN A 620 3.09 13.21 6.93
N HIS A 621 2.34 12.12 6.83
CA HIS A 621 1.51 11.57 7.91
C HIS A 621 0.62 12.63 8.60
N LEU A 622 0.27 13.67 7.87
CA LEU A 622 -0.49 14.81 8.34
C LEU A 622 -1.55 15.20 7.31
N PRO A 623 -2.79 14.71 7.47
CA PRO A 623 -3.85 15.05 6.54
C PRO A 623 -4.05 16.57 6.49
N SER A 624 -4.04 17.12 5.28
CA SER A 624 -4.15 18.57 5.09
C SER A 624 -4.67 18.96 3.72
N ILE A 625 -5.33 20.11 3.64
CA ILE A 625 -5.66 20.79 2.40
C ILE A 625 -4.92 22.12 2.37
N VAL A 626 -4.03 22.26 1.40
CA VAL A 626 -3.22 23.46 1.20
C VAL A 626 -3.45 24.04 -0.20
N HIS A 627 -3.70 25.34 -0.29
CA HIS A 627 -3.65 26.09 -1.53
C HIS A 627 -2.28 26.75 -1.65
N HIS A 628 -1.49 26.34 -2.63
CA HIS A 628 -0.11 26.81 -2.78
C HIS A 628 -0.04 28.23 -3.35
N GLY A 629 1.03 28.92 -2.96
CA GLY A 629 1.42 30.19 -3.56
C GLY A 629 2.84 30.13 -4.12
N VAL A 630 3.05 30.78 -5.26
CA VAL A 630 4.35 31.04 -5.90
C VAL A 630 4.71 32.50 -5.72
N ASP A 631 4.01 33.40 -6.39
CA ASP A 631 4.21 34.86 -6.34
C ASP A 631 3.33 35.51 -5.26
N SER A 632 2.11 34.98 -5.08
CA SER A 632 1.14 35.41 -4.07
C SER A 632 0.47 34.19 -3.42
N PHE A 633 -0.20 34.41 -2.28
CA PHE A 633 -0.99 33.36 -1.64
C PHE A 633 -2.11 32.90 -2.56
N GLY A 634 -2.24 31.56 -2.74
CA GLY A 634 -3.30 30.95 -3.52
C GLY A 634 -3.22 31.15 -5.02
N ASP A 635 -2.07 31.48 -5.60
CA ASP A 635 -1.89 31.66 -7.04
C ASP A 635 -1.47 30.40 -7.79
N ALA A 636 -1.41 29.25 -7.11
CA ALA A 636 -1.16 27.93 -7.70
C ALA A 636 -2.32 26.96 -7.40
N GLY A 637 -2.10 25.66 -7.45
CA GLY A 637 -3.13 24.64 -7.23
C GLY A 637 -3.34 24.27 -5.77
N TYR A 638 -4.48 23.59 -5.51
CA TYR A 638 -4.74 22.92 -4.25
C TYR A 638 -4.03 21.59 -4.18
N SER A 639 -3.56 21.24 -2.98
CA SER A 639 -3.04 19.91 -2.66
C SER A 639 -3.83 19.29 -1.50
N PHE A 640 -4.13 18.01 -1.64
CA PHE A 640 -4.59 17.14 -0.56
C PHE A 640 -3.46 16.20 -0.14
N CYS A 641 -2.90 16.40 1.05
CA CYS A 641 -2.05 15.41 1.69
C CYS A 641 -2.96 14.41 2.41
N VAL A 642 -2.90 13.15 1.99
CA VAL A 642 -3.75 12.09 2.53
C VAL A 642 -3.26 11.63 3.91
N PRO A 643 -4.13 11.08 4.78
CA PRO A 643 -3.71 10.52 6.06
C PRO A 643 -2.97 9.20 5.87
N SER A 644 -2.09 8.86 6.83
CA SER A 644 -1.53 7.51 6.90
C SER A 644 -2.62 6.46 7.15
N ILE A 645 -2.51 5.32 6.52
CA ILE A 645 -3.30 4.12 6.83
C ILE A 645 -3.09 3.72 8.29
N ALA A 646 -1.81 3.61 8.68
CA ALA A 646 -1.39 3.27 10.03
C ALA A 646 -0.14 4.08 10.39
N ALA A 647 -0.34 5.22 11.06
CA ALA A 647 0.73 6.16 11.38
C ALA A 647 1.68 5.61 12.45
N GLY A 648 2.90 5.28 12.06
CA GLY A 648 3.99 4.96 12.99
C GLY A 648 4.58 6.22 13.62
N TYR A 649 4.89 7.21 12.80
CA TYR A 649 5.55 8.47 13.16
C TYR A 649 4.59 9.66 12.95
N PRO A 650 3.92 10.17 14.02
CA PRO A 650 2.96 11.25 13.89
C PRO A 650 3.66 12.57 13.63
N ARG A 651 3.08 13.40 12.76
CA ARG A 651 3.52 14.79 12.52
C ARG A 651 2.37 15.75 12.79
N SER A 652 2.65 17.03 13.11
CA SER A 652 1.59 18.02 13.28
C SER A 652 2.02 19.43 12.85
N TRP A 653 1.03 20.25 12.50
CA TRP A 653 1.12 21.67 12.24
C TRP A 653 0.39 22.44 13.34
N ARG A 654 1.10 23.34 14.08
CA ARG A 654 0.55 24.02 15.26
C ARG A 654 0.87 25.51 15.26
N ALA A 655 0.60 26.17 14.16
CA ALA A 655 0.89 27.59 13.96
C ALA A 655 0.30 28.51 15.05
N ASP A 656 -0.92 28.22 15.51
CA ASP A 656 -1.57 29.01 16.56
C ASP A 656 -0.88 28.85 17.92
N LEU A 657 -0.39 27.66 18.25
CA LEU A 657 0.39 27.43 19.47
C LEU A 657 1.71 28.20 19.47
N GLU A 658 2.30 28.40 18.29
CA GLU A 658 3.54 29.16 18.12
C GLU A 658 3.29 30.68 18.04
N GLY A 659 2.05 31.12 18.09
CA GLY A 659 1.72 32.53 17.92
C GLY A 659 2.09 33.08 16.54
N ARG A 660 2.15 32.23 15.51
CA ARG A 660 2.44 32.68 14.15
C ARG A 660 1.39 33.66 13.68
N PRO A 661 1.78 34.79 13.08
CA PRO A 661 0.83 35.72 12.50
C PRO A 661 -0.05 35.00 11.45
N VAL A 662 -1.38 35.04 11.61
CA VAL A 662 -2.32 34.48 10.65
C VAL A 662 -3.04 35.59 9.92
N LYS A 663 -3.10 35.46 8.58
CA LYS A 663 -3.92 36.32 7.73
C LYS A 663 -4.99 35.46 7.04
N ASN A 664 -6.13 36.11 6.74
CA ASN A 664 -7.20 35.49 5.92
C ASN A 664 -7.67 34.12 6.43
N ARG A 665 -7.79 33.92 7.74
CA ARG A 665 -8.44 32.72 8.31
C ARG A 665 -9.91 32.70 7.89
N ARG A 666 -10.24 31.79 6.97
CA ARG A 666 -11.55 31.74 6.33
C ARG A 666 -12.65 31.18 7.23
N ASN A 667 -12.27 30.28 8.16
CA ASN A 667 -13.16 29.76 9.18
C ASN A 667 -12.53 29.95 10.57
N PRO A 668 -13.04 30.90 11.39
CA PRO A 668 -12.49 31.16 12.74
C PRO A 668 -12.53 29.95 13.68
N LYS A 669 -13.43 28.98 13.42
CA LYS A 669 -13.54 27.75 14.23
C LYS A 669 -12.47 26.72 13.93
N LEU A 670 -11.71 26.89 12.83
CA LEU A 670 -10.62 25.97 12.46
C LEU A 670 -9.27 26.57 12.86
N SER A 671 -8.69 26.06 13.93
CA SER A 671 -7.34 26.42 14.38
C SER A 671 -6.29 25.99 13.36
N ASN A 672 -5.13 26.67 13.38
CA ASN A 672 -3.96 26.41 12.54
C ASN A 672 -4.25 26.52 11.02
N THR A 673 -5.29 27.26 10.62
CA THR A 673 -5.68 27.55 9.23
C THR A 673 -5.50 29.02 8.89
N GLY A 674 -5.35 29.35 7.58
CA GLY A 674 -5.11 30.70 7.08
C GLY A 674 -3.88 30.75 6.18
N ASP A 675 -3.41 31.99 5.87
CA ASP A 675 -2.25 32.23 5.05
C ASP A 675 -0.99 32.29 5.91
N TYR A 676 0.00 31.45 5.60
CA TYR A 676 1.27 31.33 6.31
C TYR A 676 2.44 31.24 5.33
N PHE A 677 3.61 31.58 5.82
CA PHE A 677 4.88 31.12 5.27
C PHE A 677 5.30 29.85 6.01
N ASP A 678 5.70 28.81 5.30
CA ASP A 678 6.34 27.65 5.91
C ASP A 678 7.76 27.99 6.38
N GLY A 679 8.44 27.02 7.03
CA GLY A 679 9.80 27.22 7.52
C GLY A 679 10.85 27.48 6.44
N LEU A 680 10.51 27.22 5.17
CA LEU A 680 11.35 27.47 4.00
C LEU A 680 10.97 28.77 3.27
N GLY A 681 10.07 29.57 3.84
CA GLY A 681 9.59 30.82 3.26
C GLY A 681 8.61 30.68 2.10
N ASN A 682 8.07 29.49 1.88
CA ASN A 682 7.06 29.26 0.86
C ASN A 682 5.67 29.72 1.32
N ARG A 683 4.91 30.34 0.41
CA ARG A 683 3.53 30.74 0.67
C ARG A 683 2.59 29.54 0.64
N MET A 684 1.78 29.39 1.66
CA MET A 684 0.74 28.35 1.74
C MET A 684 -0.51 28.89 2.45
N SER A 685 -1.67 28.59 1.89
CA SER A 685 -2.96 28.83 2.55
C SER A 685 -3.50 27.49 3.04
N VAL A 686 -3.49 27.30 4.36
CA VAL A 686 -3.98 26.05 5.00
C VAL A 686 -5.48 26.16 5.19
N TYR A 687 -6.24 25.26 4.57
CA TYR A 687 -7.71 25.20 4.64
C TYR A 687 -8.22 24.21 5.67
N ALA A 688 -7.52 23.09 5.81
CA ALA A 688 -7.87 22.05 6.77
C ALA A 688 -6.61 21.30 7.22
N ILE A 689 -6.63 20.81 8.45
CA ILE A 689 -5.50 20.09 9.06
C ILE A 689 -5.98 19.06 10.07
N GLY A 690 -5.57 17.80 9.93
CA GLY A 690 -5.88 16.70 10.84
C GLY A 690 -4.74 16.41 11.81
N ASN A 691 -4.53 17.28 12.77
CA ASN A 691 -3.49 17.09 13.79
C ASN A 691 -3.77 15.87 14.67
N PRO A 692 -2.74 15.11 15.08
CA PRO A 692 -2.86 14.02 16.05
C PRO A 692 -3.44 14.50 17.38
N GLU A 693 -4.34 13.70 17.93
CA GLU A 693 -4.91 13.85 19.27
C GLU A 693 -4.12 13.00 20.27
N ARG A 694 -4.01 13.46 21.52
CA ARG A 694 -3.40 12.69 22.62
C ARG A 694 -4.48 12.29 23.62
N ARG A 695 -5.23 11.26 23.31
CA ARG A 695 -6.25 10.74 24.22
C ARG A 695 -5.72 9.62 25.12
N ASN A 696 -4.53 9.05 24.82
CA ASN A 696 -3.91 7.95 25.56
C ASN A 696 -4.84 6.76 25.81
N ARG A 697 -5.74 6.50 24.87
CA ARG A 697 -6.68 5.38 24.96
C ARG A 697 -5.93 4.05 24.78
N PRO A 698 -6.22 3.03 25.58
CA PRO A 698 -5.59 1.73 25.44
C PRO A 698 -5.98 1.07 24.09
N GLY A 699 -5.10 0.22 23.58
CA GLY A 699 -5.33 -0.56 22.38
C GLY A 699 -4.63 -0.01 21.13
N ILE A 700 -4.26 -0.93 20.26
CA ILE A 700 -3.50 -0.66 19.02
C ILE A 700 -4.28 0.28 18.10
N LEU A 701 -5.55 -0.01 17.84
CA LEU A 701 -6.38 0.79 16.93
C LEU A 701 -6.66 2.19 17.48
N ASN A 702 -6.85 2.34 18.80
CA ASN A 702 -6.99 3.64 19.44
C ASN A 702 -5.71 4.46 19.30
N THR A 703 -4.55 3.84 19.51
CA THR A 703 -3.24 4.48 19.32
C THR A 703 -3.05 4.99 17.89
N LEU A 704 -3.42 4.20 16.89
CA LEU A 704 -3.33 4.60 15.47
C LEU A 704 -4.31 5.72 15.14
N HIS A 705 -5.54 5.64 15.63
CA HIS A 705 -6.55 6.68 15.46
C HIS A 705 -6.09 8.02 16.05
N ASP A 706 -5.54 8.00 17.25
CA ASP A 706 -5.06 9.21 17.94
C ASP A 706 -3.82 9.84 17.23
N LYS A 707 -3.15 9.07 16.37
CA LYS A 707 -2.08 9.54 15.47
C LYS A 707 -2.57 10.04 14.11
N SER A 708 -3.86 10.30 13.96
CA SER A 708 -4.50 10.75 12.71
C SER A 708 -4.44 9.76 11.56
N SER A 709 -4.48 8.44 11.86
CA SER A 709 -4.64 7.41 10.83
C SER A 709 -6.04 7.46 10.22
N GLY A 710 -6.11 7.12 8.92
CA GLY A 710 -7.35 7.16 8.16
C GLY A 710 -7.13 6.95 6.66
N TYR A 711 -8.00 7.51 5.84
CA TYR A 711 -7.92 7.45 4.38
C TYR A 711 -8.63 8.65 3.75
N GLY A 712 -8.26 8.96 2.50
CA GLY A 712 -8.88 10.01 1.70
C GLY A 712 -9.88 9.45 0.68
N ILE A 713 -10.97 10.19 0.40
CA ILE A 713 -11.84 9.98 -0.75
C ILE A 713 -11.90 11.29 -1.54
N VAL A 714 -11.67 11.21 -2.85
CA VAL A 714 -11.76 12.35 -3.75
C VAL A 714 -12.78 12.04 -4.84
N ARG A 715 -13.79 12.93 -4.97
CA ARG A 715 -14.86 12.80 -5.97
C ARG A 715 -14.72 13.90 -7.01
N PHE A 716 -14.63 13.52 -8.27
CA PHE A 716 -14.50 14.41 -9.41
C PHE A 716 -15.84 14.53 -10.15
N ASP A 717 -16.59 15.62 -9.90
CA ASP A 717 -17.76 16.02 -10.70
C ASP A 717 -17.26 16.67 -12.01
N LYS A 718 -17.25 15.88 -13.06
CA LYS A 718 -16.71 16.31 -14.36
C LYS A 718 -17.58 17.34 -15.06
N GLN A 719 -18.89 17.37 -14.76
CA GLN A 719 -19.82 18.31 -15.37
C GLN A 719 -19.63 19.71 -14.79
N LYS A 720 -19.55 19.81 -13.45
CA LYS A 720 -19.35 21.10 -12.77
C LYS A 720 -17.89 21.51 -12.71
N GLY A 721 -16.95 20.56 -12.81
CA GLY A 721 -15.55 20.79 -12.55
C GLY A 721 -15.23 20.85 -11.05
N ASP A 722 -16.09 20.33 -10.21
CA ASP A 722 -15.92 20.32 -8.76
C ASP A 722 -15.14 19.09 -8.31
N ILE A 723 -14.26 19.30 -7.34
CA ILE A 723 -13.45 18.26 -6.70
C ILE A 723 -13.79 18.27 -5.22
N THR A 724 -14.52 17.27 -4.76
CA THR A 724 -14.88 17.12 -3.35
C THR A 724 -13.89 16.18 -2.67
N ILE A 725 -13.26 16.68 -1.63
CA ILE A 725 -12.22 16.02 -0.85
C ILE A 725 -12.81 15.63 0.49
N GLU A 726 -12.78 14.35 0.83
CA GLU A 726 -13.20 13.79 2.11
C GLU A 726 -11.98 13.17 2.81
N CYS A 727 -11.89 13.34 4.13
CA CYS A 727 -10.78 12.77 4.92
C CYS A 727 -11.34 12.05 6.15
N TRP A 728 -11.38 10.73 6.08
CA TRP A 728 -12.04 9.86 7.03
C TRP A 728 -11.06 9.33 8.08
N LYS A 729 -11.47 9.37 9.34
CA LYS A 729 -10.71 8.82 10.46
C LYS A 729 -10.76 7.29 10.48
N LEU A 730 -9.78 6.65 11.14
CA LEU A 730 -9.66 5.19 11.20
C LEU A 730 -10.87 4.50 11.88
N LEU A 731 -11.32 5.03 13.03
CA LEU A 731 -12.34 4.38 13.87
C LEU A 731 -13.72 5.01 13.63
N VAL A 732 -14.25 4.82 12.42
CA VAL A 732 -15.56 5.32 12.03
C VAL A 732 -16.42 4.20 11.44
N ASN A 733 -17.74 4.42 11.41
CA ASN A 733 -18.69 3.57 10.71
C ASN A 733 -19.32 4.35 9.55
N VAL A 734 -18.83 4.15 8.35
CA VAL A 734 -19.28 4.89 7.15
C VAL A 734 -20.66 4.46 6.65
N GLU A 735 -21.21 3.35 7.14
CA GLU A 735 -22.62 2.96 6.89
C GLU A 735 -23.62 3.84 7.65
N GLN A 736 -23.17 4.44 8.77
CA GLN A 736 -23.93 5.36 9.60
C GLN A 736 -23.07 6.61 9.93
N PRO A 737 -22.74 7.44 8.92
CA PRO A 737 -21.74 8.48 9.08
C PRO A 737 -22.21 9.59 10.03
N GLN A 738 -21.30 10.06 10.88
CA GLN A 738 -21.47 11.18 11.78
C GLN A 738 -20.65 12.38 11.29
N ALA A 739 -21.08 13.59 11.62
CA ALA A 739 -20.35 14.81 11.25
C ALA A 739 -18.90 14.87 11.77
N THR A 740 -18.58 14.10 12.83
CA THR A 740 -17.26 14.03 13.45
C THR A 740 -16.37 12.94 12.88
N ASP A 741 -16.84 12.13 11.92
CA ASP A 741 -16.12 10.99 11.37
C ASP A 741 -15.01 11.41 10.40
N GLN A 742 -15.13 12.58 9.82
CA GLN A 742 -14.06 13.23 9.09
C GLN A 742 -13.21 14.13 10.00
N PHE A 743 -11.99 14.45 9.57
CA PHE A 743 -11.17 15.44 10.27
C PHE A 743 -11.77 16.84 10.15
N PRO A 744 -11.44 17.77 11.10
CA PRO A 744 -12.00 19.13 11.07
C PRO A 744 -11.64 19.88 9.77
N GLY A 745 -12.63 20.45 9.09
CA GLY A 745 -12.47 21.17 7.83
C GLY A 745 -12.83 20.35 6.58
N TRP A 746 -13.12 19.06 6.75
CA TRP A 746 -13.63 18.20 5.68
C TRP A 746 -15.13 17.89 5.88
N PRO A 747 -15.87 17.58 4.78
CA PRO A 747 -15.42 17.61 3.39
C PRO A 747 -15.17 19.04 2.88
N LYS A 748 -14.30 19.15 1.86
CA LYS A 748 -14.01 20.42 1.20
C LYS A 748 -14.16 20.24 -0.30
N THR A 749 -14.97 21.10 -0.94
CA THR A 749 -15.07 21.17 -2.40
C THR A 749 -14.28 22.35 -2.92
N VAL A 750 -13.52 22.14 -3.99
CA VAL A 750 -12.81 23.16 -4.77
C VAL A 750 -13.18 23.00 -6.23
N ASN A 751 -13.23 24.10 -7.01
CA ASN A 751 -13.46 24.01 -8.45
C ASN A 751 -12.13 23.96 -9.22
N VAL A 752 -12.13 23.34 -10.39
CA VAL A 752 -10.95 23.23 -11.27
C VAL A 752 -10.30 24.59 -11.51
N ILE A 753 -11.08 25.64 -11.75
CA ILE A 753 -10.55 26.99 -12.03
C ILE A 753 -9.81 27.61 -10.83
N ASP A 754 -10.08 27.17 -9.62
CA ASP A 754 -9.42 27.64 -8.41
C ASP A 754 -7.94 27.18 -8.34
N ASN A 755 -7.56 26.14 -9.13
CA ASN A 755 -6.19 25.64 -9.17
C ASN A 755 -5.23 26.54 -9.95
N TYR A 756 -5.69 27.68 -10.46
CA TYR A 756 -4.85 28.76 -10.95
C TYR A 756 -5.37 30.10 -10.45
N GLY A 757 -5.23 30.34 -9.14
CA GLY A 757 -5.74 31.51 -8.45
C GLY A 757 -4.96 32.80 -8.70
N ARG A 758 -4.00 32.83 -9.64
CA ARG A 758 -3.27 34.04 -9.99
C ARG A 758 -4.23 35.15 -10.46
N LYS A 759 -4.13 36.33 -9.84
CA LYS A 759 -4.94 37.49 -10.19
C LYS A 759 -4.64 37.96 -11.61
N ALA A 760 -5.68 38.21 -12.41
CA ALA A 760 -5.55 38.80 -13.73
C ALA A 760 -4.99 40.22 -13.61
N VAL A 761 -4.09 40.55 -14.53
CA VAL A 761 -3.69 41.94 -14.80
C VAL A 761 -4.70 42.58 -15.76
N ASP A 762 -5.18 41.76 -16.72
CA ASP A 762 -6.17 42.17 -17.71
C ASP A 762 -6.96 40.94 -18.21
N PHE A 763 -7.95 41.18 -19.08
CA PHE A 763 -8.79 40.13 -19.67
C PHE A 763 -8.84 40.31 -21.20
N LEU A 764 -8.81 39.18 -21.92
CA LEU A 764 -9.11 39.13 -23.33
C LEU A 764 -10.63 39.23 -23.56
N PRO A 765 -11.08 39.48 -24.81
CA PRO A 765 -12.51 39.41 -25.14
C PRO A 765 -13.15 38.13 -24.68
N THR A 766 -14.39 38.22 -24.23
CA THR A 766 -15.18 37.02 -23.86
C THR A 766 -15.34 36.14 -25.08
N LEU A 767 -14.88 34.90 -24.99
CA LEU A 767 -15.11 33.86 -25.99
C LEU A 767 -16.59 33.45 -25.92
N GLN A 768 -17.28 33.53 -27.06
CA GLN A 768 -18.63 33.01 -27.23
C GLN A 768 -18.60 31.92 -28.30
N VAL A 769 -18.72 30.66 -27.84
CA VAL A 769 -18.54 29.47 -28.68
C VAL A 769 -19.89 28.98 -29.20
N ILE A 770 -20.00 28.75 -30.49
CA ILE A 770 -21.22 28.30 -31.17
C ILE A 770 -20.93 26.96 -31.84
N GLY A 771 -21.77 25.97 -31.62
CA GLY A 771 -21.66 24.63 -32.21
C GLY A 771 -20.71 23.68 -31.45
N MET A 772 -20.17 24.09 -30.28
CA MET A 772 -19.38 23.22 -29.41
C MET A 772 -19.56 23.58 -27.94
N THR A 773 -19.78 22.60 -27.07
CA THR A 773 -19.90 22.77 -25.62
C THR A 773 -18.63 22.25 -24.94
N ASN A 774 -18.18 22.96 -23.89
CA ASN A 774 -17.01 22.61 -23.10
C ASN A 774 -15.71 22.48 -23.92
N PRO A 775 -15.38 23.42 -24.83
CA PRO A 775 -14.15 23.33 -25.60
C PRO A 775 -12.90 23.51 -24.72
N VAL A 776 -11.77 23.04 -25.23
CA VAL A 776 -10.46 23.37 -24.68
C VAL A 776 -10.07 24.76 -25.14
N VAL A 777 -9.63 25.60 -24.21
CA VAL A 777 -9.08 26.94 -24.47
C VAL A 777 -7.60 26.96 -24.09
N GLN A 778 -6.75 27.38 -25.02
CA GLN A 778 -5.33 27.58 -24.79
C GLN A 778 -4.96 29.02 -25.08
N VAL A 779 -4.31 29.70 -24.15
CA VAL A 779 -3.81 31.08 -24.27
C VAL A 779 -2.30 31.07 -24.36
N ILE A 780 -1.75 31.73 -25.39
CA ILE A 780 -0.32 31.79 -25.65
C ILE A 780 0.08 33.25 -25.70
N ASP A 781 1.12 33.66 -24.97
CA ASP A 781 1.71 34.99 -25.02
C ASP A 781 2.63 35.09 -26.26
N GLU A 782 2.30 35.98 -27.21
CA GLU A 782 3.03 36.08 -28.47
C GLU A 782 4.41 36.68 -28.29
N ALA A 783 4.70 37.39 -27.19
CA ALA A 783 5.99 37.99 -26.97
C ALA A 783 7.13 36.97 -26.81
N ASN A 784 6.80 35.79 -26.29
CA ASN A 784 7.78 34.75 -26.01
C ASN A 784 7.34 33.33 -26.44
N GLY A 785 6.13 33.19 -27.01
CA GLY A 785 5.55 31.91 -27.42
C GLY A 785 5.13 31.02 -26.25
N GLU A 786 5.11 31.54 -25.04
CA GLU A 786 4.80 30.75 -23.84
C GLU A 786 3.31 30.48 -23.74
N VAL A 787 2.96 29.21 -23.50
CA VAL A 787 1.59 28.83 -23.09
C VAL A 787 1.34 29.34 -21.68
N VAL A 788 0.42 30.33 -21.58
CA VAL A 788 0.01 30.91 -20.30
C VAL A 788 -0.77 29.89 -19.49
N TYR A 789 -1.74 29.23 -20.15
CA TYR A 789 -2.46 28.07 -19.63
C TYR A 789 -3.26 27.37 -20.72
N THR A 790 -3.72 26.17 -20.38
CA THR A 790 -4.71 25.42 -21.15
C THR A 790 -5.73 24.84 -20.20
N LEU A 791 -7.02 24.94 -20.51
CA LEU A 791 -8.10 24.30 -19.73
C LEU A 791 -9.29 23.94 -20.62
N ARG A 792 -10.06 22.95 -20.20
CA ARG A 792 -11.42 22.72 -20.72
C ARG A 792 -12.38 23.61 -19.95
N ILE A 793 -13.03 24.53 -20.63
CA ILE A 793 -14.05 25.40 -20.03
C ILE A 793 -15.34 24.63 -19.77
N ARG A 794 -16.27 25.23 -19.03
CA ARG A 794 -17.62 24.73 -18.83
C ARG A 794 -18.61 25.63 -19.55
N GLY A 795 -19.50 25.02 -20.34
CA GLY A 795 -20.43 25.75 -21.21
C GLY A 795 -19.78 26.23 -22.50
N ASP A 796 -20.29 27.32 -23.01
CA ASP A 796 -19.94 27.93 -24.30
C ASP A 796 -19.38 29.36 -24.19
N SER A 797 -19.21 29.86 -22.96
CA SER A 797 -18.71 31.20 -22.69
C SER A 797 -17.55 31.19 -21.71
N PHE A 798 -16.50 31.94 -22.01
CA PHE A 798 -15.32 32.06 -21.14
C PHE A 798 -14.57 33.38 -21.42
N GLN A 799 -14.21 34.09 -20.33
CA GLN A 799 -13.36 35.27 -20.44
C GLN A 799 -11.90 34.95 -20.05
N PRO A 800 -10.95 34.87 -21.00
CA PRO A 800 -9.59 34.52 -20.65
C PRO A 800 -8.88 35.65 -19.87
N LYS A 801 -8.33 35.26 -18.69
CA LYS A 801 -7.47 36.16 -17.90
C LYS A 801 -6.04 36.15 -18.43
N VAL A 802 -5.37 37.33 -18.40
CA VAL A 802 -3.97 37.45 -18.77
C VAL A 802 -3.17 38.17 -17.70
N PHE A 803 -1.84 37.97 -17.71
CA PHE A 803 -0.97 38.35 -16.60
C PHE A 803 0.09 39.40 -17.02
N ARG A 804 -0.06 40.01 -18.20
CA ARG A 804 0.78 41.13 -18.72
C ARG A 804 -0.12 42.16 -19.35
N ALA A 805 0.03 43.41 -18.93
CA ALA A 805 -0.72 44.52 -19.48
C ALA A 805 -0.30 44.80 -20.96
N GLY A 806 -1.27 45.14 -21.80
CA GLY A 806 -1.04 45.55 -23.20
C GLY A 806 -0.43 44.46 -24.09
N GLY A 807 -0.44 43.19 -23.66
CA GLY A 807 0.10 42.05 -24.41
C GLY A 807 -0.72 41.70 -25.65
N SER A 808 -0.10 41.01 -26.60
CA SER A 808 -0.75 40.30 -27.71
C SER A 808 -0.71 38.81 -27.47
N TYR A 809 -1.82 38.14 -27.74
CA TYR A 809 -2.01 36.71 -27.42
C TYR A 809 -2.59 35.94 -28.59
N THR A 810 -2.12 34.71 -28.74
CA THR A 810 -2.81 33.71 -29.57
C THR A 810 -3.76 32.90 -28.70
N VAL A 811 -5.05 32.85 -29.08
CA VAL A 811 -6.09 32.05 -28.41
C VAL A 811 -6.49 30.91 -29.34
N LYS A 812 -6.37 29.69 -28.87
CA LYS A 812 -6.85 28.49 -29.55
C LYS A 812 -8.07 27.93 -28.78
N VAL A 813 -9.13 27.62 -29.53
CA VAL A 813 -10.41 27.14 -28.97
C VAL A 813 -10.86 25.90 -29.76
N GLY A 814 -11.35 24.88 -29.07
CA GLY A 814 -11.93 23.73 -29.75
C GLY A 814 -11.59 22.37 -29.07
N GLU A 815 -11.60 21.30 -29.86
CA GLU A 815 -11.30 19.97 -29.39
C GLU A 815 -9.96 19.48 -30.01
N GLN A 816 -9.16 18.81 -29.20
CA GLN A 816 -7.86 18.29 -29.60
C GLN A 816 -7.94 16.91 -30.26
N GLN A 817 -9.01 16.13 -29.95
CA GLN A 817 -9.24 14.83 -30.56
C GLN A 817 -10.75 14.51 -30.60
N PRO A 818 -11.38 14.35 -31.80
CA PRO A 818 -10.77 14.65 -33.10
C PRO A 818 -10.35 16.13 -33.18
N LYS A 819 -9.27 16.42 -33.93
CA LYS A 819 -8.75 17.80 -34.01
C LYS A 819 -9.74 18.72 -34.70
N LYS A 820 -10.37 19.58 -33.92
CA LYS A 820 -11.32 20.59 -34.37
C LYS A 820 -11.03 21.90 -33.60
N MET A 821 -9.96 22.61 -33.99
CA MET A 821 -9.43 23.79 -33.28
C MET A 821 -9.43 25.04 -34.19
N GLN A 822 -9.95 26.14 -33.67
CA GLN A 822 -9.79 27.44 -34.23
C GLN A 822 -8.66 28.21 -33.55
N THR A 823 -7.97 29.09 -34.28
CA THR A 823 -6.81 29.88 -33.79
C THR A 823 -6.99 31.33 -34.13
N PHE A 824 -6.97 32.18 -33.11
CA PHE A 824 -7.06 33.62 -33.20
C PHE A 824 -5.72 34.22 -32.76
N LYS A 825 -5.06 34.96 -33.64
CA LYS A 825 -3.79 35.67 -33.37
C LYS A 825 -4.03 37.14 -33.08
N ASN A 826 -3.03 37.78 -32.47
CA ASN A 826 -3.05 39.21 -32.17
C ASN A 826 -4.26 39.65 -31.31
N VAL A 827 -4.78 38.73 -30.46
CA VAL A 827 -5.87 39.06 -29.53
C VAL A 827 -5.29 39.93 -28.42
N ARG A 828 -5.80 41.13 -28.28
CA ARG A 828 -5.40 42.10 -27.25
C ARG A 828 -6.39 42.14 -26.11
N PRO A 829 -5.96 42.56 -24.91
CA PRO A 829 -6.88 42.79 -23.82
C PRO A 829 -8.01 43.73 -24.21
N ASP A 830 -9.23 43.25 -24.00
CA ASP A 830 -10.48 44.00 -24.16
C ASP A 830 -11.56 43.33 -23.28
N LYS A 831 -11.74 43.84 -22.08
CA LYS A 831 -12.64 43.28 -21.09
C LYS A 831 -14.11 43.32 -21.50
N ALA A 832 -14.49 44.30 -22.35
CA ALA A 832 -15.88 44.48 -22.83
C ALA A 832 -16.14 43.76 -24.16
N GLY A 833 -15.08 43.38 -24.86
CA GLY A 833 -15.15 42.76 -26.19
C GLY A 833 -15.66 41.31 -26.16
N VAL A 834 -16.19 40.88 -27.30
CA VAL A 834 -16.68 39.52 -27.54
C VAL A 834 -15.98 38.95 -28.78
N LEU A 835 -15.40 37.76 -28.65
CA LEU A 835 -14.83 36.99 -29.74
C LEU A 835 -15.72 35.76 -30.01
N LYS A 836 -16.44 35.82 -31.14
CA LYS A 836 -17.31 34.73 -31.60
C LYS A 836 -16.46 33.62 -32.22
N VAL A 837 -16.66 32.37 -31.77
CA VAL A 837 -15.99 31.16 -32.22
C VAL A 837 -17.04 30.15 -32.71
N ALA A 838 -17.17 29.93 -33.99
CA ALA A 838 -18.16 29.03 -34.58
C ALA A 838 -17.50 27.77 -35.13
N PHE A 839 -18.10 26.59 -34.87
CA PHE A 839 -17.65 25.25 -35.28
C PHE A 839 -18.62 24.56 -36.22
#